data_11d42cb608cda6f700a41f98dba0ba9a
#
_entry.id   11d42cb608cda6f700a41f98dba0ba9a
#
_cell.length_a   1.000
_cell.length_b   1.000
_cell.length_c   1.000
_cell.angle_alpha   90.00
_cell.angle_beta   90.00
_cell.angle_gamma   90.00
#
_symmetry.space_group_name_H-M   'P 1'
#
loop_
_entity.id
_entity.type
_entity.pdbx_description
1 polymer ?
#
loop_
_entity_poly.entity_id
_entity_poly.type
_entity_poly.pdbx_seq_one_letter_code
_entity_poly.pdbx_strand_id
1 'polypeptide(L)'
;MTIKFRKFLISVCAVILTMTALHLLFAFLPYSELDSFLRKEYSTRIYDRKNNLVQITPLNNGLRREYLASAEIPGKVKKAFIKAEDRRFYFHYGVDFFSIFRAFVQNTANKKNVSGASTITMQLAKIISLNYNNQENLYRQGSSRTIKDKISEAFCAIKLEARFTKKEILELYLNSIPFGNNVEGIQSASRLYFSKGTDELTDEEIEQLAKIPRRPNLYSPGKKYAYPFYMPHLVRYLRENNYFLTEKEIKTRTYKSSVPFEVHLSADMNVQDYAQQCADSAIQNAKDSRISNISVLAMDVQTGRVLAWVGSNDFMDDEHSGQIDGVRFKNQPGSSIKPLLYALALDEGIVKPTDILPDVPMEFGTDKAYIPFNFNNRFNGPISLRVCLASSLNIPAVYILNNIGVDKFIEKLKELNFTDIEKIGREADLGLALGGGEVSLKDFLPAFSVFARDGKYIPLEYLSEKYHPKKAAVPVQVYSVDSSRIIANFLSEKNGRSLGFGHYQTFETQYPSIFKTGTSNQFQNITALGATPRYAVAVWMGNFSGETVVGKTGSSLPASVAKKVLDYLESYDEKESLQFEEPGNYEKIEVCQLSGEIPNKDCISTVYEYVKKDEVLSQCTWHKENNGKVVIYYPQEYQYWYSMNQSLYSSESVRINYSETPLKIVYPRNDSLFYIEESKIKRQQLNIEVIGGLVDEIEIYIDDQFYAKKERPFIQSIPLEKGKHKCKVICGNQENIVFYEVR
;
A
#
# COMPACT_ATOMS: atom_id res chain seq x y z
N MET A 1 55.40 -59.97 -25.09
CA MET A 1 53.95 -59.80 -25.16
C MET A 1 53.41 -60.67 -26.30
N THR A 2 52.63 -61.73 -25.96
CA THR A 2 52.24 -62.76 -26.93
C THR A 2 51.30 -62.20 -28.01
N ILE A 3 51.37 -62.67 -29.24
CA ILE A 3 50.55 -62.25 -30.40
C ILE A 3 49.05 -62.30 -30.07
N LYS A 4 48.61 -63.23 -29.21
CA LYS A 4 47.22 -63.32 -28.70
C LYS A 4 46.81 -62.11 -27.84
N PHE A 5 47.72 -61.59 -27.01
CA PHE A 5 47.46 -60.41 -26.19
C PHE A 5 47.36 -59.11 -27.00
N ARG A 6 48.20 -59.02 -28.06
CA ARG A 6 48.16 -57.86 -29.01
C ARG A 6 46.88 -57.85 -29.84
N LYS A 7 46.40 -59.03 -30.31
CA LYS A 7 45.11 -59.16 -31.01
C LYS A 7 43.91 -58.82 -30.05
N PHE A 8 43.98 -59.27 -28.83
CA PHE A 8 42.98 -58.96 -27.79
C PHE A 8 42.94 -57.44 -27.52
N LEU A 9 44.13 -56.81 -27.36
CA LEU A 9 44.19 -55.35 -27.13
C LEU A 9 43.62 -54.55 -28.31
N ILE A 10 43.94 -54.93 -29.55
CA ILE A 10 43.42 -54.31 -30.78
C ILE A 10 41.89 -54.49 -30.87
N SER A 11 41.37 -55.65 -30.54
CA SER A 11 39.91 -55.88 -30.51
C SER A 11 39.22 -55.04 -29.45
N VAL A 12 39.81 -54.89 -28.27
CA VAL A 12 39.26 -53.98 -27.20
C VAL A 12 39.32 -52.53 -27.65
N CYS A 13 40.43 -52.07 -28.22
CA CYS A 13 40.54 -50.71 -28.75
C CYS A 13 39.52 -50.45 -29.87
N ALA A 14 39.33 -51.38 -30.81
CA ALA A 14 38.35 -51.28 -31.87
C ALA A 14 36.90 -51.17 -31.33
N VAL A 15 36.56 -51.98 -30.30
CA VAL A 15 35.26 -51.89 -29.65
C VAL A 15 35.07 -50.54 -28.95
N ILE A 16 36.08 -50.07 -28.21
CA ILE A 16 36.03 -48.77 -27.55
C ILE A 16 35.85 -47.64 -28.56
N LEU A 17 36.60 -47.66 -29.66
CA LEU A 17 36.54 -46.66 -30.74
C LEU A 17 35.16 -46.64 -31.39
N THR A 18 34.60 -47.82 -31.67
CA THR A 18 33.25 -47.97 -32.23
C THR A 18 32.18 -47.46 -31.26
N MET A 19 32.29 -47.79 -29.99
CA MET A 19 31.36 -47.30 -28.96
C MET A 19 31.46 -45.79 -28.81
N THR A 20 32.65 -45.21 -28.80
CA THR A 20 32.86 -43.75 -28.76
C THR A 20 32.29 -43.06 -30.02
N ALA A 21 32.53 -43.63 -31.21
CA ALA A 21 31.97 -43.10 -32.45
C ALA A 21 30.42 -43.10 -32.44
N LEU A 22 29.80 -44.18 -31.97
CA LEU A 22 28.37 -44.29 -31.80
C LEU A 22 27.84 -43.30 -30.76
N HIS A 23 28.53 -43.15 -29.64
CA HIS A 23 28.16 -42.15 -28.62
C HIS A 23 28.18 -40.74 -29.23
N LEU A 24 29.25 -40.36 -29.92
CA LEU A 24 29.34 -39.05 -30.58
C LEU A 24 28.24 -38.87 -31.64
N LEU A 25 27.98 -39.90 -32.44
CA LEU A 25 26.91 -39.86 -33.41
C LEU A 25 25.56 -39.53 -32.75
N PHE A 26 25.19 -40.24 -31.73
CA PHE A 26 23.93 -40.01 -30.99
C PHE A 26 23.90 -38.66 -30.25
N ALA A 27 25.05 -38.18 -29.78
CA ALA A 27 25.14 -36.87 -29.14
C ALA A 27 24.86 -35.70 -30.10
N PHE A 28 25.25 -35.83 -31.39
CA PHE A 28 25.10 -34.80 -32.43
C PHE A 28 23.82 -34.97 -33.28
N LEU A 29 23.12 -36.11 -33.23
CA LEU A 29 21.84 -36.25 -33.94
C LEU A 29 20.82 -35.23 -33.48
N PRO A 30 20.06 -34.54 -34.36
CA PRO A 30 19.05 -33.57 -33.98
C PRO A 30 18.02 -34.12 -33.00
N TYR A 31 17.61 -33.28 -32.01
CA TYR A 31 16.58 -33.62 -31.06
C TYR A 31 15.84 -32.31 -30.66
N SER A 32 15.01 -31.81 -31.59
CA SER A 32 14.32 -30.53 -31.52
C SER A 32 13.39 -30.42 -30.30
N GLU A 33 12.75 -31.54 -29.94
CA GLU A 33 11.82 -31.59 -28.78
C GLU A 33 12.54 -31.37 -27.44
N LEU A 34 13.83 -31.78 -27.39
CA LEU A 34 14.65 -31.62 -26.19
C LEU A 34 14.90 -30.14 -25.87
N ASP A 35 15.19 -29.32 -26.88
CA ASP A 35 15.48 -27.90 -26.69
C ASP A 35 14.26 -27.15 -26.11
N SER A 36 13.07 -27.48 -26.61
CA SER A 36 11.81 -26.94 -26.04
C SER A 36 11.60 -27.41 -24.61
N PHE A 37 11.82 -28.69 -24.34
CA PHE A 37 11.68 -29.25 -23.01
C PHE A 37 12.64 -28.65 -21.97
N LEU A 38 13.88 -28.37 -22.34
CA LEU A 38 14.89 -27.77 -21.46
C LEU A 38 14.58 -26.28 -21.14
N ARG A 39 13.74 -25.63 -21.95
CA ARG A 39 13.29 -24.23 -21.75
C ARG A 39 11.91 -24.13 -21.13
N LYS A 40 11.34 -25.24 -20.64
CA LYS A 40 10.02 -25.22 -20.03
C LYS A 40 9.98 -24.36 -18.77
N GLU A 41 8.82 -23.76 -18.53
CA GLU A 41 8.59 -22.92 -17.35
C GLU A 41 8.46 -23.76 -16.10
N TYR A 42 8.85 -23.17 -14.97
CA TYR A 42 8.66 -23.71 -13.62
C TYR A 42 7.91 -22.72 -12.76
N SER A 43 7.15 -23.25 -11.81
CA SER A 43 6.47 -22.47 -10.78
C SER A 43 7.48 -21.73 -9.90
N THR A 44 7.23 -20.45 -9.66
CA THR A 44 8.06 -19.65 -8.77
C THR A 44 7.66 -19.90 -7.32
N ARG A 45 8.62 -20.21 -6.48
CA ARG A 45 8.48 -20.27 -5.02
C ARG A 45 8.70 -18.87 -4.45
N ILE A 46 7.78 -18.42 -3.62
CA ILE A 46 7.83 -17.10 -2.99
C ILE A 46 8.00 -17.31 -1.50
N TYR A 47 9.01 -16.67 -0.93
CA TYR A 47 9.36 -16.74 0.48
C TYR A 47 9.28 -15.36 1.11
N ASP A 48 8.99 -15.30 2.40
CA ASP A 48 9.14 -14.10 3.21
C ASP A 48 10.62 -13.82 3.56
N ARG A 49 10.88 -12.73 4.29
CA ARG A 49 12.25 -12.35 4.71
C ARG A 49 12.91 -13.38 5.63
N LYS A 50 12.13 -14.28 6.27
CA LYS A 50 12.58 -15.34 7.18
C LYS A 50 12.63 -16.72 6.52
N ASN A 51 12.45 -16.80 5.20
CA ASN A 51 12.37 -18.03 4.41
C ASN A 51 11.14 -18.92 4.69
N ASN A 52 10.05 -18.36 5.22
CA ASN A 52 8.78 -19.06 5.25
C ASN A 52 8.14 -19.02 3.85
N LEU A 53 7.59 -20.15 3.41
CA LEU A 53 6.95 -20.26 2.10
C LEU A 53 5.61 -19.51 2.08
N VAL A 54 5.55 -18.43 1.29
CA VAL A 54 4.37 -17.58 1.14
C VAL A 54 3.42 -18.15 0.09
N GLN A 55 3.95 -18.47 -1.10
CA GLN A 55 3.16 -18.99 -2.21
C GLN A 55 4.01 -19.79 -3.19
N ILE A 56 3.32 -20.64 -3.96
CA ILE A 56 3.86 -21.24 -5.19
C ILE A 56 2.94 -20.84 -6.33
N THR A 57 3.45 -20.03 -7.25
CA THR A 57 2.64 -19.53 -8.36
C THR A 57 2.36 -20.66 -9.37
N PRO A 58 1.08 -20.91 -9.73
CA PRO A 58 0.78 -21.82 -10.83
C PRO A 58 1.27 -21.22 -12.15
N LEU A 59 1.57 -22.07 -13.12
CA LEU A 59 1.76 -21.69 -14.50
C LEU A 59 0.44 -21.24 -15.13
N ASN A 60 0.48 -20.62 -16.31
CA ASN A 60 -0.72 -20.06 -16.99
C ASN A 60 -1.84 -21.08 -17.23
N ASN A 61 -1.50 -22.37 -17.35
CA ASN A 61 -2.44 -23.48 -17.50
C ASN A 61 -2.89 -24.11 -16.17
N GLY A 62 -2.59 -23.47 -15.04
CA GLY A 62 -2.90 -23.98 -13.70
C GLY A 62 -1.98 -25.11 -13.20
N LEU A 63 -0.98 -25.50 -14.00
CA LEU A 63 -0.01 -26.51 -13.61
C LEU A 63 0.97 -25.98 -12.57
N ARG A 64 1.31 -26.79 -11.57
CA ARG A 64 2.39 -26.52 -10.62
C ARG A 64 3.56 -27.47 -10.90
N ARG A 65 4.73 -26.89 -11.13
CA ARG A 65 5.97 -27.59 -11.42
C ARG A 65 7.12 -26.87 -10.73
N GLU A 66 7.53 -27.36 -9.58
CA GLU A 66 8.69 -26.84 -8.86
C GLU A 66 9.96 -27.56 -9.33
N TYR A 67 11.07 -26.84 -9.47
CA TYR A 67 12.36 -27.41 -9.83
C TYR A 67 13.20 -27.66 -8.58
N LEU A 68 13.84 -28.84 -8.53
CA LEU A 68 14.90 -29.17 -7.58
C LEU A 68 16.17 -29.57 -8.31
N ALA A 69 17.29 -28.95 -8.00
CA ALA A 69 18.57 -29.43 -8.46
C ALA A 69 18.88 -30.81 -7.88
N SER A 70 19.70 -31.59 -8.58
CA SER A 70 20.00 -32.97 -8.13
C SER A 70 20.60 -33.03 -6.71
N ALA A 71 21.31 -31.99 -6.28
CA ALA A 71 21.84 -31.92 -4.91
C ALA A 71 20.74 -31.79 -3.84
N GLU A 72 19.63 -31.13 -4.20
CA GLU A 72 18.51 -30.87 -3.30
C GLU A 72 17.55 -32.08 -3.18
N ILE A 73 17.54 -32.98 -4.18
CA ILE A 73 16.71 -34.18 -4.14
C ILE A 73 17.33 -35.19 -3.18
N PRO A 74 16.66 -35.60 -2.10
CA PRO A 74 17.20 -36.54 -1.12
C PRO A 74 17.59 -37.87 -1.75
N GLY A 75 18.69 -38.44 -1.27
CA GLY A 75 19.17 -39.74 -1.76
C GLY A 75 18.17 -40.90 -1.57
N LYS A 76 17.36 -40.87 -0.49
CA LYS A 76 16.27 -41.81 -0.24
C LYS A 76 15.17 -41.74 -1.33
N VAL A 77 14.81 -40.54 -1.79
CA VAL A 77 13.84 -40.35 -2.87
C VAL A 77 14.38 -40.93 -4.17
N LYS A 78 15.62 -40.58 -4.58
CA LYS A 78 16.26 -41.13 -5.79
C LYS A 78 16.28 -42.67 -5.78
N LYS A 79 16.68 -43.27 -4.67
CA LYS A 79 16.73 -44.74 -4.51
C LYS A 79 15.36 -45.38 -4.64
N ALA A 80 14.32 -44.77 -4.07
CA ALA A 80 12.95 -45.30 -4.12
C ALA A 80 12.41 -45.30 -5.57
N PHE A 81 12.60 -44.21 -6.33
CA PHE A 81 12.15 -44.16 -7.70
C PHE A 81 12.95 -45.11 -8.61
N ILE A 82 14.27 -45.23 -8.45
CA ILE A 82 15.08 -46.21 -9.16
C ILE A 82 14.61 -47.62 -8.82
N LYS A 83 14.38 -47.95 -7.57
CA LYS A 83 13.87 -49.27 -7.12
C LYS A 83 12.50 -49.58 -7.72
N ALA A 84 11.61 -48.56 -7.79
CA ALA A 84 10.25 -48.72 -8.27
C ALA A 84 10.21 -48.81 -9.82
N GLU A 85 10.94 -47.97 -10.55
CA GLU A 85 10.78 -47.81 -11.98
C GLU A 85 11.86 -48.51 -12.82
N ASP A 86 13.14 -48.52 -12.35
CA ASP A 86 14.26 -49.00 -13.14
C ASP A 86 15.43 -49.45 -12.26
N ARG A 87 15.32 -50.65 -11.70
CA ARG A 87 16.35 -51.21 -10.76
C ARG A 87 17.77 -51.29 -11.33
N ARG A 88 17.90 -51.32 -12.66
CA ARG A 88 19.19 -51.44 -13.35
C ARG A 88 19.62 -50.11 -13.99
N PHE A 89 19.05 -48.99 -13.59
CA PHE A 89 19.23 -47.66 -14.17
C PHE A 89 20.70 -47.32 -14.47
N TYR A 90 21.60 -47.64 -13.55
CA TYR A 90 23.04 -47.33 -13.73
C TYR A 90 23.81 -48.34 -14.62
N PHE A 91 23.15 -49.44 -15.03
CA PHE A 91 23.83 -50.55 -15.74
C PHE A 91 23.43 -50.69 -17.21
N HIS A 92 22.61 -49.80 -17.74
CA HIS A 92 22.25 -49.81 -19.18
C HIS A 92 22.39 -48.43 -19.78
N TYR A 93 22.43 -48.37 -21.10
CA TYR A 93 22.56 -47.14 -21.90
C TYR A 93 21.20 -46.75 -22.51
N GLY A 94 20.29 -46.28 -21.70
CA GLY A 94 18.94 -45.81 -22.10
C GLY A 94 17.91 -46.95 -22.23
N VAL A 95 18.29 -48.12 -22.67
CA VAL A 95 17.43 -49.27 -22.89
C VAL A 95 17.99 -50.49 -22.14
N ASP A 96 17.14 -51.16 -21.33
CA ASP A 96 17.50 -52.40 -20.63
C ASP A 96 17.02 -53.62 -21.40
N PHE A 97 17.89 -54.19 -22.22
CA PHE A 97 17.58 -55.36 -23.02
C PHE A 97 17.23 -56.60 -22.19
N PHE A 98 17.81 -56.78 -21.00
CA PHE A 98 17.46 -57.87 -20.08
C PHE A 98 16.04 -57.72 -19.52
N SER A 99 15.63 -56.51 -19.20
CA SER A 99 14.27 -56.25 -18.79
C SER A 99 13.25 -56.41 -19.90
N ILE A 100 13.60 -56.07 -21.14
CA ILE A 100 12.77 -56.36 -22.34
C ILE A 100 12.58 -57.85 -22.52
N PHE A 101 13.68 -58.64 -22.49
CA PHE A 101 13.62 -60.07 -22.67
C PHE A 101 12.77 -60.72 -21.55
N ARG A 102 13.01 -60.34 -20.30
CA ARG A 102 12.22 -60.80 -19.14
C ARG A 102 10.74 -60.51 -19.28
N ALA A 103 10.40 -59.24 -19.66
CA ALA A 103 9.02 -58.84 -19.85
C ALA A 103 8.34 -59.60 -21.00
N PHE A 104 9.08 -59.86 -22.11
CA PHE A 104 8.57 -60.65 -23.21
C PHE A 104 8.24 -62.09 -22.79
N VAL A 105 9.13 -62.78 -22.06
CA VAL A 105 8.90 -64.13 -21.53
C VAL A 105 7.69 -64.13 -20.58
N GLN A 106 7.62 -63.18 -19.64
CA GLN A 106 6.54 -63.10 -18.65
C GLN A 106 5.18 -62.81 -19.25
N ASN A 107 5.12 -61.88 -20.25
CA ASN A 107 3.88 -61.48 -20.90
C ASN A 107 3.35 -62.61 -21.81
N THR A 108 4.25 -63.30 -22.47
CA THR A 108 3.90 -64.46 -23.31
C THR A 108 3.40 -65.65 -22.47
N ALA A 109 4.05 -65.95 -21.38
CA ALA A 109 3.64 -67.03 -20.46
C ALA A 109 2.25 -66.73 -19.81
N ASN A 110 1.97 -65.48 -19.46
CA ASN A 110 0.73 -65.10 -18.77
C ASN A 110 -0.39 -64.68 -19.72
N LYS A 111 -0.16 -64.64 -21.04
CA LYS A 111 -1.09 -64.14 -22.08
C LYS A 111 -1.72 -62.74 -21.71
N LYS A 112 -1.06 -61.95 -20.89
CA LYS A 112 -1.48 -60.61 -20.41
C LYS A 112 -0.23 -59.73 -20.25
N ASN A 113 -0.37 -58.43 -20.41
CA ASN A 113 0.70 -57.45 -20.14
C ASN A 113 0.94 -57.35 -18.61
N VAL A 114 1.71 -58.24 -18.02
CA VAL A 114 1.99 -58.32 -16.57
C VAL A 114 3.25 -57.54 -16.20
N SER A 115 4.23 -57.41 -17.13
CA SER A 115 5.52 -56.77 -16.86
C SER A 115 5.84 -55.67 -17.88
N GLY A 116 6.24 -54.51 -17.42
CA GLY A 116 6.79 -53.43 -18.26
C GLY A 116 8.31 -53.48 -18.33
N ALA A 117 8.89 -53.03 -19.46
CA ALA A 117 10.34 -53.01 -19.68
C ALA A 117 10.84 -51.56 -19.97
N SER A 118 10.02 -50.54 -19.72
CA SER A 118 10.43 -49.16 -19.96
C SER A 118 11.37 -48.68 -18.85
N THR A 119 12.51 -48.14 -19.23
CA THR A 119 13.49 -47.56 -18.32
C THR A 119 13.08 -46.12 -17.91
N ILE A 120 13.73 -45.54 -16.87
CA ILE A 120 13.60 -44.14 -16.54
C ILE A 120 13.91 -43.22 -17.70
N THR A 121 14.97 -43.52 -18.47
CA THR A 121 15.38 -42.74 -19.68
C THR A 121 14.32 -42.80 -20.77
N MET A 122 13.73 -43.98 -21.03
CA MET A 122 12.60 -44.10 -21.98
C MET A 122 11.35 -43.35 -21.53
N GLN A 123 11.04 -43.35 -20.23
CA GLN A 123 9.94 -42.59 -19.69
C GLN A 123 10.19 -41.06 -19.82
N LEU A 124 11.43 -40.61 -19.59
CA LEU A 124 11.82 -39.21 -19.83
C LEU A 124 11.69 -38.85 -21.32
N ALA A 125 12.17 -39.68 -22.23
CA ALA A 125 12.04 -39.49 -23.69
C ALA A 125 10.56 -39.34 -24.11
N LYS A 126 9.68 -40.16 -23.52
CA LYS A 126 8.22 -40.04 -23.68
C LYS A 126 7.69 -38.71 -23.19
N ILE A 127 8.08 -38.28 -21.99
CA ILE A 127 7.65 -36.98 -21.40
C ILE A 127 8.06 -35.85 -22.31
N ILE A 128 9.29 -35.86 -22.85
CA ILE A 128 9.81 -34.85 -23.78
C ILE A 128 8.96 -34.79 -25.07
N SER A 129 8.64 -35.94 -25.66
CA SER A 129 7.83 -36.01 -26.88
C SER A 129 6.40 -35.50 -26.64
N LEU A 130 5.77 -35.85 -25.52
CA LEU A 130 4.42 -35.39 -25.15
C LEU A 130 4.37 -33.89 -24.90
N ASN A 131 5.38 -33.31 -24.25
CA ASN A 131 5.47 -31.88 -24.02
C ASN A 131 5.58 -31.09 -25.32
N TYR A 132 6.24 -31.62 -26.32
CA TYR A 132 6.41 -30.98 -27.64
C TYR A 132 5.12 -30.95 -28.45
N ASN A 133 4.39 -32.07 -28.45
CA ASN A 133 3.25 -32.29 -29.36
C ASN A 133 1.89 -31.74 -28.81
N ASN A 134 1.75 -31.51 -27.52
CA ASN A 134 0.48 -31.07 -26.94
C ASN A 134 0.69 -30.43 -25.54
N GLN A 135 0.85 -29.16 -25.50
CA GLN A 135 0.94 -28.42 -24.21
C GLN A 135 -0.32 -28.55 -23.33
N GLU A 136 -1.48 -28.87 -23.89
CA GLU A 136 -2.76 -28.94 -23.16
C GLU A 136 -3.18 -30.36 -22.73
N ASN A 137 -2.57 -31.43 -23.25
CA ASN A 137 -3.07 -32.80 -23.08
C ASN A 137 -2.08 -33.79 -22.44
N LEU A 138 -1.16 -33.34 -21.61
CA LEU A 138 -0.21 -34.19 -20.86
C LEU A 138 -0.91 -35.30 -20.03
N TYR A 139 -2.17 -35.16 -19.72
CA TYR A 139 -2.94 -36.03 -18.80
C TYR A 139 -3.94 -36.95 -19.50
N ARG A 140 -4.07 -36.94 -20.82
CA ARG A 140 -4.90 -37.93 -21.51
C ARG A 140 -4.27 -39.32 -21.43
N GLN A 141 -4.53 -40.00 -20.34
CA GLN A 141 -4.39 -41.44 -20.26
C GLN A 141 -5.39 -42.10 -21.22
N GLY A 142 -4.90 -42.84 -22.20
CA GLY A 142 -5.81 -43.72 -22.97
C GLY A 142 -5.48 -43.95 -24.44
N SER A 143 -4.47 -43.30 -25.05
CA SER A 143 -4.06 -43.69 -26.39
C SER A 143 -3.27 -45.01 -26.32
N SER A 144 -3.78 -46.04 -26.98
CA SER A 144 -3.05 -47.30 -27.17
C SER A 144 -1.74 -47.03 -27.94
N ARG A 145 -0.59 -47.26 -27.26
CA ARG A 145 0.72 -47.06 -27.86
C ARG A 145 1.02 -48.13 -28.85
N THR A 146 1.55 -47.71 -29.98
CA THR A 146 2.05 -48.60 -31.01
C THR A 146 3.46 -49.09 -30.68
N ILE A 147 3.89 -50.19 -31.29
CA ILE A 147 5.30 -50.66 -31.21
C ILE A 147 6.25 -49.59 -31.76
N LYS A 148 5.79 -48.84 -32.78
CA LYS A 148 6.54 -47.74 -33.38
C LYS A 148 6.90 -46.66 -32.38
N ASP A 149 5.96 -46.27 -31.51
CA ASP A 149 6.17 -45.27 -30.48
C ASP A 149 7.23 -45.72 -29.46
N LYS A 150 7.21 -46.99 -29.05
CA LYS A 150 8.21 -47.59 -28.16
C LYS A 150 9.61 -47.65 -28.78
N ILE A 151 9.72 -47.89 -30.05
CA ILE A 151 11.01 -47.87 -30.77
C ILE A 151 11.52 -46.44 -30.82
N SER A 152 10.67 -45.45 -31.11
CA SER A 152 11.04 -44.03 -31.08
C SER A 152 11.49 -43.59 -29.69
N GLU A 153 10.74 -43.96 -28.63
CA GLU A 153 11.13 -43.69 -27.24
C GLU A 153 12.52 -44.30 -26.90
N ALA A 154 12.79 -45.52 -27.33
CA ALA A 154 14.08 -46.20 -27.13
C ALA A 154 15.22 -45.47 -27.83
N PHE A 155 15.00 -45.06 -29.09
CA PHE A 155 15.98 -44.28 -29.87
C PHE A 155 16.27 -42.92 -29.23
N CYS A 156 15.24 -42.19 -28.77
CA CYS A 156 15.40 -40.94 -28.06
C CYS A 156 16.08 -41.15 -26.71
N ALA A 157 15.84 -42.26 -26.01
CA ALA A 157 16.53 -42.59 -24.75
C ALA A 157 18.04 -42.73 -24.94
N ILE A 158 18.48 -43.33 -26.03
CA ILE A 158 19.92 -43.44 -26.36
C ILE A 158 20.52 -42.05 -26.66
N LYS A 159 19.79 -41.17 -27.34
CA LYS A 159 20.21 -39.77 -27.54
C LYS A 159 20.37 -39.01 -26.22
N LEU A 160 19.46 -39.23 -25.25
CA LEU A 160 19.57 -38.63 -23.95
C LEU A 160 20.81 -39.10 -23.18
N GLU A 161 21.07 -40.40 -23.17
CA GLU A 161 22.28 -40.97 -22.53
C GLU A 161 23.61 -40.50 -23.19
N ALA A 162 23.56 -40.14 -24.48
CA ALA A 162 24.73 -39.56 -25.16
C ALA A 162 24.97 -38.08 -24.76
N ARG A 163 23.97 -37.40 -24.23
CA ARG A 163 24.04 -35.94 -23.91
C ARG A 163 24.11 -35.64 -22.44
N PHE A 164 23.51 -36.49 -21.59
CA PHE A 164 23.35 -36.29 -20.16
C PHE A 164 23.93 -37.45 -19.38
N THR A 165 24.45 -37.13 -18.20
CA THR A 165 24.85 -38.13 -17.21
C THR A 165 23.60 -38.77 -16.58
N LYS A 166 23.76 -39.96 -16.03
CA LYS A 166 22.69 -40.63 -15.24
C LYS A 166 22.11 -39.76 -14.17
N LYS A 167 22.93 -38.93 -13.52
CA LYS A 167 22.49 -37.98 -12.48
C LYS A 167 21.59 -36.90 -13.06
N GLU A 168 21.93 -36.34 -14.22
CA GLU A 168 21.15 -35.33 -14.93
C GLU A 168 19.84 -35.91 -15.47
N ILE A 169 19.86 -37.13 -16.02
CA ILE A 169 18.67 -37.85 -16.51
C ILE A 169 17.67 -38.05 -15.35
N LEU A 170 18.16 -38.51 -14.19
CA LEU A 170 17.32 -38.72 -13.04
C LEU A 170 16.73 -37.40 -12.49
N GLU A 171 17.52 -36.32 -12.49
CA GLU A 171 17.08 -34.98 -12.14
C GLU A 171 15.97 -34.49 -13.07
N LEU A 172 16.17 -34.55 -14.38
CA LEU A 172 15.17 -34.16 -15.39
C LEU A 172 13.89 -35.00 -15.26
N TYR A 173 14.03 -36.30 -15.01
CA TYR A 173 12.90 -37.19 -14.81
C TYR A 173 12.10 -36.83 -13.57
N LEU A 174 12.73 -36.70 -12.41
CA LEU A 174 12.05 -36.42 -11.13
C LEU A 174 11.38 -35.04 -11.11
N ASN A 175 11.90 -34.06 -11.87
CA ASN A 175 11.29 -32.74 -12.02
C ASN A 175 10.18 -32.68 -13.10
N SER A 176 9.91 -33.79 -13.82
CA SER A 176 9.04 -33.76 -14.99
C SER A 176 7.93 -34.80 -14.98
N ILE A 177 8.04 -35.83 -14.11
CA ILE A 177 7.03 -36.88 -14.08
C ILE A 177 5.68 -36.32 -13.58
N PRO A 178 4.56 -36.68 -14.24
CA PRO A 178 3.24 -36.24 -13.82
C PRO A 178 2.75 -37.09 -12.64
N PHE A 179 2.18 -36.40 -11.63
CA PHE A 179 1.58 -37.04 -10.46
C PHE A 179 0.03 -36.93 -10.44
N GLY A 180 -0.57 -36.38 -11.50
CA GLY A 180 -2.01 -36.06 -11.51
C GLY A 180 -2.35 -34.73 -10.83
N ASN A 181 -3.63 -34.35 -10.83
CA ASN A 181 -4.11 -33.15 -10.15
C ASN A 181 -3.35 -31.84 -10.52
N ASN A 182 -3.00 -31.66 -11.78
CA ASN A 182 -2.24 -30.52 -12.30
C ASN A 182 -0.87 -30.33 -11.60
N VAL A 183 -0.18 -31.40 -11.29
CA VAL A 183 1.13 -31.37 -10.64
C VAL A 183 2.14 -32.22 -11.40
N GLU A 184 3.28 -31.62 -11.68
CA GLU A 184 4.47 -32.26 -12.22
C GLU A 184 5.67 -32.08 -11.29
N GLY A 185 6.53 -33.09 -11.26
CA GLY A 185 7.72 -33.13 -10.44
C GLY A 185 7.49 -33.52 -8.98
N ILE A 186 8.54 -34.10 -8.42
CA ILE A 186 8.48 -34.73 -7.08
C ILE A 186 8.20 -33.72 -5.95
N GLN A 187 8.74 -32.49 -6.07
CA GLN A 187 8.56 -31.45 -5.03
C GLN A 187 7.10 -30.99 -4.96
N SER A 188 6.52 -30.67 -6.10
CA SER A 188 5.11 -30.26 -6.17
C SER A 188 4.16 -31.37 -5.74
N ALA A 189 4.50 -32.63 -6.06
CA ALA A 189 3.73 -33.79 -5.59
C ALA A 189 3.84 -34.01 -4.06
N SER A 190 5.02 -33.85 -3.50
CA SER A 190 5.27 -33.92 -2.06
C SER A 190 4.39 -32.91 -1.32
N ARG A 191 4.35 -31.68 -1.79
CA ARG A 191 3.52 -30.61 -1.19
C ARG A 191 2.03 -30.91 -1.31
N LEU A 192 1.57 -31.30 -2.50
CA LEU A 192 0.15 -31.58 -2.74
C LEU A 192 -0.38 -32.72 -1.87
N TYR A 193 0.39 -33.80 -1.74
CA TYR A 193 -0.11 -35.01 -1.11
C TYR A 193 0.25 -35.14 0.37
N PHE A 194 1.29 -34.43 0.84
CA PHE A 194 1.80 -34.53 2.21
C PHE A 194 2.05 -33.20 2.90
N SER A 195 1.87 -32.05 2.23
CA SER A 195 2.17 -30.70 2.76
C SER A 195 3.61 -30.50 3.22
N LYS A 196 4.55 -31.23 2.63
CA LYS A 196 5.97 -31.28 3.04
C LYS A 196 6.90 -31.03 1.86
N GLY A 197 8.12 -30.56 2.16
CA GLY A 197 9.26 -30.65 1.25
C GLY A 197 9.68 -32.12 1.03
N THR A 198 10.43 -32.38 -0.05
CA THR A 198 10.92 -33.74 -0.32
C THR A 198 11.92 -34.23 0.73
N ASP A 199 12.58 -33.36 1.44
CA ASP A 199 13.54 -33.62 2.51
C ASP A 199 12.85 -34.06 3.83
N GLU A 200 11.60 -33.65 4.02
CA GLU A 200 10.79 -33.92 5.21
C GLU A 200 9.96 -35.23 5.11
N LEU A 201 9.96 -35.87 3.92
CA LEU A 201 9.16 -37.08 3.68
C LEU A 201 9.65 -38.27 4.48
N THR A 202 8.72 -39.09 5.03
CA THR A 202 9.00 -40.40 5.58
C THR A 202 9.26 -41.43 4.48
N ASP A 203 9.83 -42.60 4.83
CA ASP A 203 10.11 -43.64 3.85
C ASP A 203 8.81 -44.21 3.24
N GLU A 204 7.73 -44.30 4.03
CA GLU A 204 6.40 -44.74 3.57
C GLU A 204 5.80 -43.75 2.58
N GLU A 205 5.88 -42.43 2.86
CA GLU A 205 5.41 -41.37 1.97
C GLU A 205 6.18 -41.38 0.64
N ILE A 206 7.50 -41.59 0.68
CA ILE A 206 8.34 -41.72 -0.50
C ILE A 206 7.96 -42.97 -1.33
N GLU A 207 7.74 -44.14 -0.69
CA GLU A 207 7.30 -45.35 -1.40
C GLU A 207 5.91 -45.13 -2.05
N GLN A 208 5.03 -44.43 -1.37
CA GLN A 208 3.71 -44.06 -1.93
C GLN A 208 3.85 -43.16 -3.15
N LEU A 209 4.65 -42.07 -3.05
CA LEU A 209 4.89 -41.17 -4.18
C LEU A 209 5.49 -41.95 -5.36
N ALA A 210 6.41 -42.84 -5.17
CA ALA A 210 7.05 -43.62 -6.23
C ALA A 210 6.07 -44.56 -6.98
N LYS A 211 4.90 -44.87 -6.41
CA LYS A 211 3.83 -45.67 -7.06
C LYS A 211 2.87 -44.85 -7.89
N ILE A 212 2.66 -43.55 -7.56
CA ILE A 212 1.65 -42.69 -8.16
C ILE A 212 1.82 -42.58 -9.69
N PRO A 213 3.02 -42.34 -10.28
CA PRO A 213 3.17 -42.14 -11.72
C PRO A 213 2.68 -43.32 -12.58
N ARG A 214 2.68 -44.54 -12.02
CA ARG A 214 2.20 -45.74 -12.71
C ARG A 214 0.67 -45.74 -12.91
N ARG A 215 -0.07 -45.33 -11.89
CA ARG A 215 -1.54 -45.24 -11.88
C ARG A 215 -2.00 -44.14 -10.95
N PRO A 216 -1.97 -42.87 -11.38
CA PRO A 216 -2.27 -41.72 -10.51
C PRO A 216 -3.64 -41.83 -9.83
N ASN A 217 -4.67 -42.28 -10.56
CA ASN A 217 -6.02 -42.42 -10.04
C ASN A 217 -6.18 -43.52 -8.96
N LEU A 218 -5.25 -44.50 -8.93
CA LEU A 218 -5.31 -45.64 -7.98
C LEU A 218 -4.41 -45.40 -6.77
N TYR A 219 -3.26 -44.80 -6.99
CA TYR A 219 -2.20 -44.72 -5.96
C TYR A 219 -2.07 -43.33 -5.34
N SER A 220 -2.77 -42.30 -5.84
CA SER A 220 -2.80 -40.99 -5.19
C SER A 220 -3.43 -41.07 -3.81
N PRO A 221 -2.86 -40.41 -2.80
CA PRO A 221 -3.51 -40.27 -1.49
C PRO A 221 -4.88 -39.62 -1.64
N GLY A 222 -5.86 -40.12 -0.88
CA GLY A 222 -7.22 -39.55 -0.90
C GLY A 222 -7.26 -38.11 -0.39
N LYS A 223 -6.36 -37.76 0.53
CA LYS A 223 -6.22 -36.41 1.07
C LYS A 223 -5.28 -35.61 0.21
N LYS A 224 -5.69 -34.37 -0.14
CA LYS A 224 -4.86 -33.37 -0.80
C LYS A 224 -4.75 -32.17 0.11
N TYR A 225 -3.58 -31.59 0.19
CA TYR A 225 -3.35 -30.38 0.97
C TYR A 225 -3.43 -29.14 0.07
N ALA A 226 -3.93 -28.05 0.64
CA ALA A 226 -3.89 -26.76 -0.03
C ALA A 226 -2.44 -26.25 -0.10
N TYR A 227 -2.08 -25.65 -1.22
CA TYR A 227 -0.84 -24.90 -1.31
C TYR A 227 -0.92 -23.65 -0.44
N PRO A 228 0.19 -23.20 0.14
CA PRO A 228 0.23 -21.90 0.82
C PRO A 228 -0.26 -20.78 -0.11
N PHE A 229 -1.12 -19.92 0.43
CA PHE A 229 -1.74 -18.83 -0.33
C PHE A 229 -1.79 -17.57 0.54
N TYR A 230 -0.61 -17.09 0.95
CA TYR A 230 -0.47 -15.87 1.74
C TYR A 230 -0.15 -14.68 0.83
N MET A 231 -0.50 -13.46 1.27
CA MET A 231 -0.21 -12.21 0.57
C MET A 231 -0.64 -12.19 -0.92
N PRO A 232 -1.86 -12.66 -1.28
CA PRO A 232 -2.24 -12.85 -2.69
C PRO A 232 -2.19 -11.55 -3.51
N HIS A 233 -2.55 -10.42 -2.93
CA HIS A 233 -2.52 -9.13 -3.59
C HIS A 233 -1.08 -8.67 -3.88
N LEU A 234 -0.16 -8.76 -2.91
CA LEU A 234 1.24 -8.42 -3.11
C LEU A 234 1.88 -9.31 -4.19
N VAL A 235 1.66 -10.62 -4.11
CA VAL A 235 2.19 -11.58 -5.09
C VAL A 235 1.68 -11.26 -6.49
N ARG A 236 0.39 -10.96 -6.64
CA ARG A 236 -0.20 -10.55 -7.92
C ARG A 236 0.40 -9.23 -8.42
N TYR A 237 0.53 -8.22 -7.55
CA TYR A 237 1.16 -6.95 -7.89
C TYR A 237 2.59 -7.13 -8.41
N LEU A 238 3.41 -7.92 -7.73
CA LEU A 238 4.79 -8.17 -8.13
C LEU A 238 4.88 -8.91 -9.46
N ARG A 239 3.98 -9.85 -9.72
CA ARG A 239 3.88 -10.56 -11.00
C ARG A 239 3.50 -9.62 -12.14
N GLU A 240 2.51 -8.77 -11.97
CA GLU A 240 2.05 -7.78 -12.97
C GLU A 240 3.13 -6.74 -13.30
N ASN A 241 3.97 -6.41 -12.33
CA ASN A 241 5.04 -5.41 -12.50
C ASN A 241 6.42 -6.01 -12.78
N ASN A 242 6.48 -7.27 -13.23
CA ASN A 242 7.71 -7.94 -13.67
C ASN A 242 8.82 -8.04 -12.58
N TYR A 243 8.45 -8.11 -11.29
CA TYR A 243 9.40 -8.41 -10.22
C TYR A 243 9.83 -9.88 -10.23
N PHE A 244 9.07 -10.75 -10.90
CA PHE A 244 9.50 -12.09 -11.25
C PHE A 244 10.36 -12.04 -12.52
N LEU A 245 11.01 -13.15 -12.83
CA LEU A 245 11.85 -13.24 -14.01
C LEU A 245 11.11 -12.80 -15.27
N THR A 246 11.75 -11.93 -16.05
CA THR A 246 11.23 -11.50 -17.35
C THR A 246 11.22 -12.67 -18.34
N GLU A 247 10.34 -12.63 -19.34
CA GLU A 247 10.33 -13.62 -20.42
C GLU A 247 11.71 -13.77 -21.11
N LYS A 248 12.51 -12.69 -21.18
CA LYS A 248 13.85 -12.70 -21.74
C LYS A 248 14.81 -13.50 -20.85
N GLU A 249 14.72 -13.37 -19.55
CA GLU A 249 15.52 -14.15 -18.59
C GLU A 249 15.09 -15.62 -18.58
N ILE A 250 13.79 -15.91 -18.71
CA ILE A 250 13.26 -17.28 -18.87
C ILE A 250 13.79 -17.91 -20.17
N LYS A 251 13.75 -17.19 -21.29
CA LYS A 251 14.23 -17.69 -22.60
C LYS A 251 15.73 -17.92 -22.64
N THR A 252 16.53 -17.22 -21.85
CA THR A 252 17.97 -17.40 -21.73
C THR A 252 18.38 -18.47 -20.72
N ARG A 253 17.47 -18.93 -19.85
CA ARG A 253 17.73 -20.00 -18.90
C ARG A 253 17.85 -21.34 -19.58
N THR A 254 18.99 -21.96 -19.43
CA THR A 254 19.17 -23.39 -19.65
C THR A 254 18.92 -24.12 -18.32
N TYR A 255 18.59 -25.43 -18.36
CA TYR A 255 18.45 -26.24 -17.14
C TYR A 255 19.70 -26.22 -16.24
N LYS A 256 20.86 -25.79 -16.76
CA LYS A 256 22.12 -25.58 -16.03
C LYS A 256 22.26 -24.18 -15.40
N SER A 257 21.34 -23.25 -15.69
CA SER A 257 21.44 -21.93 -15.08
C SER A 257 21.07 -22.01 -13.59
N SER A 258 22.00 -21.59 -12.74
CA SER A 258 21.90 -21.63 -11.28
C SER A 258 20.94 -20.59 -10.66
N VAL A 259 20.08 -19.95 -11.46
CA VAL A 259 19.15 -18.95 -10.94
C VAL A 259 17.92 -19.66 -10.41
N PRO A 260 17.68 -19.67 -9.11
CA PRO A 260 16.53 -20.34 -8.51
C PRO A 260 15.22 -19.71 -8.98
N PHE A 261 14.20 -20.53 -9.18
CA PHE A 261 12.82 -20.06 -9.36
C PHE A 261 12.24 -19.63 -8.02
N GLU A 262 12.93 -18.71 -7.36
CA GLU A 262 12.63 -18.25 -6.02
C GLU A 262 12.63 -16.74 -5.96
N VAL A 263 11.66 -16.19 -5.24
CA VAL A 263 11.57 -14.77 -4.93
C VAL A 263 11.45 -14.64 -3.42
N HIS A 264 12.30 -13.82 -2.83
CA HIS A 264 12.27 -13.54 -1.39
C HIS A 264 11.76 -12.11 -1.17
N LEU A 265 10.62 -12.01 -0.50
CA LEU A 265 9.99 -10.75 -0.17
C LEU A 265 10.71 -10.05 1.00
N SER A 266 10.55 -8.74 1.10
CA SER A 266 10.88 -7.98 2.30
C SER A 266 9.86 -8.17 3.43
N ALA A 267 8.64 -8.61 3.08
CA ALA A 267 7.54 -8.85 4.00
C ALA A 267 7.84 -9.98 5.01
N ASP A 268 7.23 -9.89 6.18
CA ASP A 268 7.33 -10.87 7.26
C ASP A 268 5.95 -11.52 7.48
N MET A 269 5.88 -12.84 7.41
CA MET A 269 4.61 -13.56 7.56
C MET A 269 3.96 -13.34 8.92
N ASN A 270 4.71 -13.22 10.00
CA ASN A 270 4.14 -12.98 11.32
C ASN A 270 3.49 -11.60 11.41
N VAL A 271 4.13 -10.57 10.81
CA VAL A 271 3.56 -9.22 10.73
C VAL A 271 2.33 -9.22 9.83
N GLN A 272 2.39 -9.93 8.70
CA GLN A 272 1.26 -10.09 7.78
C GLN A 272 0.06 -10.75 8.46
N ASP A 273 0.29 -11.85 9.16
CA ASP A 273 -0.78 -12.60 9.85
C ASP A 273 -1.41 -11.77 10.95
N TYR A 274 -0.61 -11.01 11.72
CA TYR A 274 -1.13 -10.12 12.74
C TYR A 274 -1.94 -8.96 12.13
N ALA A 275 -1.44 -8.35 11.05
CA ALA A 275 -2.17 -7.30 10.34
C ALA A 275 -3.49 -7.81 9.75
N GLN A 276 -3.51 -9.04 9.21
CA GLN A 276 -4.73 -9.69 8.72
C GLN A 276 -5.74 -9.94 9.85
N GLN A 277 -5.30 -10.47 10.99
CA GLN A 277 -6.17 -10.67 12.16
C GLN A 277 -6.77 -9.36 12.68
N CYS A 278 -5.98 -8.28 12.69
CA CYS A 278 -6.48 -6.94 13.04
C CYS A 278 -7.53 -6.45 12.03
N ALA A 279 -7.31 -6.69 10.73
CA ALA A 279 -8.23 -6.35 9.66
C ALA A 279 -9.56 -7.12 9.80
N ASP A 280 -9.50 -8.43 9.98
CA ASP A 280 -10.67 -9.30 10.15
C ASP A 280 -11.50 -8.90 11.36
N SER A 281 -10.82 -8.64 12.49
CA SER A 281 -11.47 -8.14 13.72
C SER A 281 -12.14 -6.78 13.51
N ALA A 282 -11.50 -5.87 12.75
CA ALA A 282 -12.07 -4.55 12.48
C ALA A 282 -13.34 -4.66 11.61
N ILE A 283 -13.35 -5.50 10.58
CA ILE A 283 -14.54 -5.75 9.75
C ILE A 283 -15.68 -6.36 10.58
N GLN A 284 -15.38 -7.32 11.45
CA GLN A 284 -16.38 -7.89 12.35
C GLN A 284 -17.00 -6.82 13.27
N ASN A 285 -16.20 -5.87 13.77
CA ASN A 285 -16.66 -4.76 14.62
C ASN A 285 -17.34 -3.63 13.81
N ALA A 286 -17.30 -3.68 12.49
CA ALA A 286 -17.85 -2.67 11.60
C ALA A 286 -19.20 -3.07 10.95
N LYS A 287 -19.77 -4.23 11.29
CA LYS A 287 -20.99 -4.78 10.65
C LYS A 287 -22.17 -3.80 10.56
N ASP A 288 -22.37 -3.00 11.62
CA ASP A 288 -23.47 -2.01 11.66
C ASP A 288 -23.10 -0.68 10.95
N SER A 289 -21.91 -0.58 10.39
CA SER A 289 -21.36 0.67 9.85
C SER A 289 -21.28 0.68 8.32
N ARG A 290 -21.83 -0.34 7.63
CA ARG A 290 -21.77 -0.51 6.19
C ARG A 290 -20.32 -0.42 5.66
N ILE A 291 -19.41 -1.17 6.28
CA ILE A 291 -18.02 -1.28 5.87
C ILE A 291 -17.77 -2.74 5.54
N SER A 292 -17.43 -3.03 4.29
CA SER A 292 -17.17 -4.38 3.79
C SER A 292 -15.68 -4.65 3.52
N ASN A 293 -14.87 -3.60 3.35
CA ASN A 293 -13.48 -3.75 2.95
C ASN A 293 -12.52 -2.99 3.88
N ILE A 294 -11.35 -3.57 4.06
CA ILE A 294 -10.21 -2.97 4.78
C ILE A 294 -8.92 -3.30 4.06
N SER A 295 -7.98 -2.38 4.09
CA SER A 295 -6.62 -2.60 3.61
C SER A 295 -5.60 -2.08 4.60
N VAL A 296 -4.50 -2.80 4.76
CA VAL A 296 -3.41 -2.45 5.67
C VAL A 296 -2.08 -2.57 4.94
N LEU A 297 -1.27 -1.53 5.02
CA LEU A 297 0.11 -1.50 4.54
C LEU A 297 1.02 -1.13 5.70
N ALA A 298 2.05 -1.96 5.94
CA ALA A 298 3.09 -1.68 6.93
C ALA A 298 4.46 -1.66 6.28
N MET A 299 5.33 -0.74 6.69
CA MET A 299 6.68 -0.59 6.15
C MET A 299 7.70 -0.23 7.23
N ASP A 300 8.95 -0.57 6.96
CA ASP A 300 10.13 -0.05 7.66
C ASP A 300 10.42 1.36 7.15
N VAL A 301 10.45 2.33 8.06
CA VAL A 301 10.62 3.75 7.76
C VAL A 301 11.98 4.04 7.14
N GLN A 302 13.04 3.40 7.62
CA GLN A 302 14.41 3.72 7.24
C GLN A 302 14.80 3.15 5.87
N THR A 303 14.19 2.05 5.47
CA THR A 303 14.55 1.32 4.24
C THR A 303 13.48 1.33 3.16
N GLY A 304 12.24 1.72 3.49
CA GLY A 304 11.10 1.62 2.58
C GLY A 304 10.57 0.18 2.40
N ARG A 305 11.12 -0.82 3.09
CA ARG A 305 10.74 -2.22 2.94
C ARG A 305 9.32 -2.48 3.42
N VAL A 306 8.53 -3.09 2.56
CA VAL A 306 7.19 -3.57 2.92
C VAL A 306 7.31 -4.71 3.93
N LEU A 307 6.59 -4.62 5.05
CA LEU A 307 6.54 -5.63 6.10
C LEU A 307 5.24 -6.42 6.08
N ALA A 308 4.10 -5.78 5.73
CA ALA A 308 2.81 -6.43 5.52
C ALA A 308 2.01 -5.71 4.44
N TRP A 309 1.18 -6.48 3.71
CA TRP A 309 0.32 -6.00 2.63
C TRP A 309 -1.01 -6.76 2.65
N VAL A 310 -2.00 -6.19 3.31
CA VAL A 310 -3.37 -6.69 3.33
C VAL A 310 -4.19 -5.88 2.33
N GLY A 311 -4.49 -6.44 1.17
CA GLY A 311 -5.22 -5.75 0.11
C GLY A 311 -6.74 -5.75 0.32
N SER A 312 -7.26 -6.76 1.01
CA SER A 312 -8.65 -6.87 1.50
C SER A 312 -8.68 -7.78 2.73
N ASN A 313 -9.79 -7.81 3.44
CA ASN A 313 -9.99 -8.76 4.54
C ASN A 313 -10.05 -10.22 4.07
N ASP A 314 -10.68 -10.49 2.93
CA ASP A 314 -10.72 -11.83 2.32
C ASP A 314 -10.60 -11.73 0.80
N PHE A 315 -9.51 -12.30 0.26
CA PHE A 315 -9.27 -12.36 -1.19
C PHE A 315 -10.33 -13.17 -1.94
N MET A 316 -10.97 -14.14 -1.28
CA MET A 316 -11.98 -15.02 -1.88
C MET A 316 -13.39 -14.51 -1.73
N ASP A 317 -13.61 -13.35 -1.14
CA ASP A 317 -14.92 -12.72 -1.02
C ASP A 317 -15.32 -12.07 -2.36
N ASP A 318 -16.07 -12.82 -3.16
CA ASP A 318 -16.59 -12.34 -4.46
C ASP A 318 -17.73 -11.32 -4.27
N GLU A 319 -18.49 -11.39 -3.17
CA GLU A 319 -19.61 -10.48 -2.89
C GLU A 319 -19.13 -9.05 -2.67
N HIS A 320 -18.02 -8.87 -1.94
CA HIS A 320 -17.46 -7.56 -1.63
C HIS A 320 -16.17 -7.25 -2.42
N SER A 321 -15.99 -7.94 -3.55
CA SER A 321 -14.86 -7.69 -4.46
C SER A 321 -13.47 -7.86 -3.81
N GLY A 322 -13.30 -8.87 -2.97
CA GLY A 322 -12.07 -9.13 -2.20
C GLY A 322 -10.80 -9.27 -3.02
N GLN A 323 -10.91 -9.52 -4.33
CA GLN A 323 -9.77 -9.55 -5.25
C GLN A 323 -9.26 -8.15 -5.64
N ILE A 324 -10.01 -7.07 -5.36
CA ILE A 324 -9.50 -5.71 -5.51
C ILE A 324 -8.43 -5.47 -4.45
N ASP A 325 -7.30 -4.94 -4.88
CA ASP A 325 -6.20 -4.60 -3.99
C ASP A 325 -6.37 -3.17 -3.46
N GLY A 326 -6.90 -3.02 -2.26
CA GLY A 326 -7.16 -1.73 -1.65
C GLY A 326 -5.90 -0.95 -1.25
N VAL A 327 -4.73 -1.61 -1.18
CA VAL A 327 -3.45 -0.90 -1.02
C VAL A 327 -3.09 -0.12 -2.29
N ARG A 328 -3.53 -0.60 -3.46
CA ARG A 328 -3.33 0.04 -4.78
C ARG A 328 -4.52 0.89 -5.21
N PHE A 329 -5.69 0.61 -4.67
CA PHE A 329 -6.91 1.32 -5.01
C PHE A 329 -6.80 2.78 -4.60
N LYS A 330 -7.11 3.70 -5.53
CA LYS A 330 -7.02 5.14 -5.27
C LYS A 330 -8.29 5.62 -4.58
N ASN A 331 -8.10 6.30 -3.47
CA ASN A 331 -9.16 6.83 -2.63
C ASN A 331 -8.87 8.28 -2.26
N GLN A 332 -9.91 9.03 -1.94
CA GLN A 332 -9.75 10.34 -1.36
C GLN A 332 -9.18 10.22 0.07
N PRO A 333 -7.99 10.76 0.34
CA PRO A 333 -7.34 10.65 1.64
C PRO A 333 -8.03 11.48 2.72
N GLY A 334 -8.91 12.41 2.33
CA GLY A 334 -9.50 13.37 3.27
C GLY A 334 -8.42 14.18 4.00
N SER A 335 -8.69 14.52 5.23
CA SER A 335 -7.77 15.32 6.06
C SER A 335 -6.42 14.69 6.36
N SER A 336 -6.17 13.45 5.96
CA SER A 336 -4.84 12.84 6.18
C SER A 336 -3.75 13.45 5.28
N ILE A 337 -4.11 14.20 4.25
CA ILE A 337 -3.17 14.94 3.38
C ILE A 337 -2.59 16.20 4.04
N LYS A 338 -3.25 16.77 5.06
CA LYS A 338 -2.89 18.06 5.67
C LYS A 338 -1.43 18.17 6.15
N PRO A 339 -0.80 17.15 6.76
CA PRO A 339 0.61 17.27 7.14
C PRO A 339 1.53 17.65 5.99
N LEU A 340 1.26 17.14 4.77
CA LEU A 340 2.05 17.47 3.59
C LEU A 340 1.91 18.95 3.19
N LEU A 341 0.71 19.50 3.34
CA LEU A 341 0.43 20.91 3.07
C LEU A 341 1.09 21.83 4.11
N TYR A 342 0.95 21.50 5.40
CA TYR A 342 1.52 22.30 6.49
C TYR A 342 3.06 22.29 6.47
N ALA A 343 3.68 21.16 6.12
CA ALA A 343 5.12 21.09 5.93
C ALA A 343 5.59 22.01 4.79
N LEU A 344 4.87 22.02 3.67
CA LEU A 344 5.15 22.94 2.57
C LEU A 344 5.01 24.41 2.99
N ALA A 345 3.96 24.71 3.78
CA ALA A 345 3.74 26.08 4.28
C ALA A 345 4.87 26.58 5.19
N LEU A 346 5.41 25.69 6.03
CA LEU A 346 6.58 25.98 6.86
C LEU A 346 7.85 26.18 6.02
N ASP A 347 8.10 25.33 5.03
CA ASP A 347 9.26 25.40 4.14
C ASP A 347 9.29 26.69 3.32
N GLU A 348 8.09 27.14 2.88
CA GLU A 348 7.92 28.36 2.11
C GLU A 348 7.84 29.63 2.95
N GLY A 349 7.86 29.49 4.29
CA GLY A 349 7.73 30.61 5.21
C GLY A 349 6.35 31.32 5.16
N ILE A 350 5.33 30.64 4.63
CA ILE A 350 3.94 31.13 4.62
C ILE A 350 3.35 31.14 6.03
N VAL A 351 3.78 30.18 6.84
CA VAL A 351 3.41 30.10 8.26
C VAL A 351 4.64 29.79 9.12
N LYS A 352 4.55 30.18 10.39
CA LYS A 352 5.52 29.91 11.44
C LYS A 352 4.88 29.06 12.54
N PRO A 353 5.65 28.30 13.32
CA PRO A 353 5.09 27.47 14.40
C PRO A 353 4.25 28.26 15.43
N THR A 354 4.60 29.52 15.65
CA THR A 354 3.91 30.42 16.61
C THR A 354 2.64 31.05 16.04
N ASP A 355 2.36 30.93 14.75
CA ASP A 355 1.22 31.61 14.14
C ASP A 355 -0.12 31.14 14.69
N ILE A 356 -1.00 32.11 14.88
CA ILE A 356 -2.40 31.92 15.21
C ILE A 356 -3.21 32.08 13.94
N LEU A 357 -3.89 31.02 13.52
CA LEU A 357 -4.69 31.01 12.32
C LEU A 357 -6.17 31.21 12.62
N PRO A 358 -6.92 31.88 11.70
CA PRO A 358 -8.34 32.06 11.86
C PRO A 358 -9.13 30.78 11.56
N ASP A 359 -9.82 30.25 12.56
CA ASP A 359 -10.84 29.22 12.39
C ASP A 359 -12.22 29.86 12.55
N VAL A 360 -12.56 30.70 11.57
CA VAL A 360 -13.78 31.50 11.53
C VAL A 360 -14.49 31.28 10.19
N PRO A 361 -15.80 31.64 10.06
CA PRO A 361 -16.46 31.60 8.77
C PRO A 361 -15.70 32.44 7.75
N MET A 362 -15.19 31.79 6.71
CA MET A 362 -14.44 32.43 5.63
C MET A 362 -14.90 31.90 4.28
N GLU A 363 -14.87 32.77 3.31
CA GLU A 363 -15.15 32.46 1.94
C GLU A 363 -13.88 32.62 1.12
N PHE A 364 -13.56 31.65 0.28
CA PHE A 364 -12.38 31.60 -0.56
C PHE A 364 -12.75 31.55 -2.05
N GLY A 365 -11.79 31.84 -2.91
CA GLY A 365 -11.96 31.85 -4.36
C GLY A 365 -12.47 33.17 -4.91
N THR A 366 -12.18 33.41 -6.20
CA THR A 366 -12.61 34.63 -6.92
C THR A 366 -13.78 34.38 -7.86
N ASP A 367 -13.78 33.23 -8.55
CA ASP A 367 -14.77 32.85 -9.55
C ASP A 367 -15.88 31.96 -9.02
N LYS A 368 -15.55 31.09 -8.07
CA LYS A 368 -16.50 30.23 -7.36
C LYS A 368 -16.25 30.36 -5.88
N ALA A 369 -17.27 30.78 -5.14
CA ALA A 369 -17.21 30.84 -3.69
C ALA A 369 -17.02 29.43 -3.10
N TYR A 370 -15.97 29.25 -2.29
CA TYR A 370 -15.72 28.04 -1.54
C TYR A 370 -15.77 28.35 -0.04
N ILE A 371 -16.77 27.79 0.65
CA ILE A 371 -16.99 28.01 2.07
C ILE A 371 -16.78 26.70 2.81
N PRO A 372 -15.58 26.47 3.37
CA PRO A 372 -15.31 25.26 4.14
C PRO A 372 -15.96 25.30 5.52
N PHE A 373 -16.39 24.14 6.01
CA PHE A 373 -16.85 23.94 7.37
C PHE A 373 -15.97 22.93 8.09
N ASN A 374 -15.79 23.09 9.39
CA ASN A 374 -15.20 22.06 10.22
C ASN A 374 -16.16 20.86 10.33
N PHE A 375 -15.61 19.68 10.62
CA PHE A 375 -16.38 18.44 10.72
C PHE A 375 -17.56 18.52 11.71
N ASN A 376 -17.38 19.26 12.81
CA ASN A 376 -18.38 19.47 13.86
C ASN A 376 -19.26 20.73 13.65
N ASN A 377 -19.14 21.40 12.49
CA ASN A 377 -19.81 22.65 12.16
C ASN A 377 -19.59 23.78 13.19
N ARG A 378 -18.46 23.77 13.92
CA ARG A 378 -18.08 24.79 14.88
C ARG A 378 -16.87 25.56 14.35
N PHE A 379 -16.83 26.83 14.74
CA PHE A 379 -15.73 27.75 14.52
C PHE A 379 -15.07 28.06 15.85
N ASN A 380 -13.77 27.92 15.93
CA ASN A 380 -13.06 28.01 17.22
C ASN A 380 -12.33 29.35 17.42
N GLY A 381 -12.36 30.25 16.43
CA GLY A 381 -11.70 31.56 16.49
C GLY A 381 -10.20 31.51 16.24
N PRO A 382 -9.39 32.23 17.05
CA PRO A 382 -7.94 32.20 16.94
C PRO A 382 -7.37 30.89 17.44
N ILE A 383 -6.68 30.12 16.59
CA ILE A 383 -6.13 28.80 16.93
C ILE A 383 -4.67 28.72 16.49
N SER A 384 -3.79 28.21 17.35
CA SER A 384 -2.38 28.00 17.02
C SER A 384 -2.22 26.99 15.90
N LEU A 385 -1.19 27.18 15.06
CA LEU A 385 -0.85 26.30 13.92
C LEU A 385 -0.78 24.82 14.34
N ARG A 386 -0.16 24.54 15.48
CA ARG A 386 -0.08 23.22 16.12
C ARG A 386 -1.45 22.58 16.31
N VAL A 387 -2.35 23.29 16.93
CA VAL A 387 -3.72 22.79 17.22
C VAL A 387 -4.54 22.67 15.94
N CYS A 388 -4.38 23.57 14.97
CA CYS A 388 -5.01 23.49 13.67
C CYS A 388 -4.71 22.15 12.97
N LEU A 389 -3.43 21.75 12.94
CA LEU A 389 -3.03 20.49 12.33
C LEU A 389 -3.42 19.28 13.19
N ALA A 390 -3.12 19.31 14.49
CA ALA A 390 -3.38 18.19 15.40
C ALA A 390 -4.88 17.88 15.51
N SER A 391 -5.73 18.90 15.61
CA SER A 391 -7.20 18.79 15.62
C SER A 391 -7.81 18.67 14.23
N SER A 392 -7.00 18.72 13.18
CA SER A 392 -7.45 18.52 11.79
C SER A 392 -8.50 19.52 11.30
N LEU A 393 -8.42 20.79 11.74
CA LEU A 393 -9.37 21.83 11.37
C LEU A 393 -9.33 22.08 9.85
N ASN A 394 -10.49 22.37 9.25
CA ASN A 394 -10.63 22.49 7.82
C ASN A 394 -10.29 23.90 7.30
N ILE A 395 -10.83 24.92 7.96
CA ILE A 395 -10.69 26.30 7.53
C ILE A 395 -9.22 26.76 7.49
N PRO A 396 -8.39 26.50 8.55
CA PRO A 396 -6.98 26.84 8.51
C PRO A 396 -6.21 26.13 7.39
N ALA A 397 -6.57 24.88 7.07
CA ALA A 397 -5.93 24.15 5.98
C ALA A 397 -6.23 24.78 4.59
N VAL A 398 -7.50 25.17 4.38
CA VAL A 398 -7.89 25.89 3.14
C VAL A 398 -7.23 27.27 3.07
N TYR A 399 -7.16 27.97 4.20
CA TYR A 399 -6.47 29.27 4.31
C TYR A 399 -4.99 29.14 3.90
N ILE A 400 -4.30 28.12 4.39
CA ILE A 400 -2.91 27.83 4.03
C ILE A 400 -2.80 27.56 2.53
N LEU A 401 -3.62 26.68 1.96
CA LEU A 401 -3.55 26.34 0.54
C LEU A 401 -3.86 27.55 -0.36
N ASN A 402 -4.83 28.38 0.04
CA ASN A 402 -5.14 29.60 -0.69
C ASN A 402 -3.93 30.57 -0.75
N ASN A 403 -3.12 30.63 0.31
CA ASN A 403 -1.93 31.47 0.37
C ASN A 403 -0.72 30.87 -0.36
N ILE A 404 -0.59 29.55 -0.39
CA ILE A 404 0.48 28.84 -1.13
C ILE A 404 0.18 28.78 -2.63
N GLY A 405 -1.09 28.58 -2.98
CA GLY A 405 -1.56 28.26 -4.34
C GLY A 405 -1.61 26.74 -4.61
N VAL A 406 -2.68 26.35 -5.30
CA VAL A 406 -2.99 24.94 -5.62
C VAL A 406 -1.89 24.28 -6.46
N ASP A 407 -1.39 24.97 -7.48
CA ASP A 407 -0.36 24.44 -8.40
C ASP A 407 0.92 24.07 -7.64
N LYS A 408 1.37 24.90 -6.69
CA LYS A 408 2.57 24.64 -5.90
C LYS A 408 2.43 23.42 -5.02
N PHE A 409 1.26 23.21 -4.45
CA PHE A 409 1.00 22.00 -3.68
C PHE A 409 0.92 20.75 -4.56
N ILE A 410 0.34 20.85 -5.77
CA ILE A 410 0.35 19.76 -6.77
C ILE A 410 1.80 19.39 -7.14
N GLU A 411 2.69 20.35 -7.37
CA GLU A 411 4.09 20.09 -7.65
C GLU A 411 4.77 19.32 -6.49
N LYS A 412 4.52 19.73 -5.26
CA LYS A 412 5.03 19.03 -4.08
C LYS A 412 4.50 17.60 -3.96
N LEU A 413 3.23 17.36 -4.27
CA LEU A 413 2.65 16.01 -4.29
C LEU A 413 3.26 15.14 -5.39
N LYS A 414 3.64 15.71 -6.54
CA LYS A 414 4.39 14.99 -7.59
C LYS A 414 5.79 14.56 -7.12
N GLU A 415 6.51 15.42 -6.39
CA GLU A 415 7.79 15.06 -5.78
C GLU A 415 7.66 13.86 -4.81
N LEU A 416 6.51 13.72 -4.17
CA LEU A 416 6.14 12.60 -3.30
C LEU A 416 5.57 11.40 -4.05
N ASN A 417 5.68 11.38 -5.39
CA ASN A 417 5.24 10.29 -6.27
C ASN A 417 3.72 10.05 -6.30
N PHE A 418 2.91 11.10 -6.07
CA PHE A 418 1.47 11.03 -6.28
C PHE A 418 1.18 11.05 -7.78
N THR A 419 0.86 9.87 -8.34
CA THR A 419 0.54 9.74 -9.77
C THR A 419 -0.83 10.34 -10.07
N ASP A 420 -0.97 10.97 -11.23
CA ASP A 420 -2.23 11.56 -11.76
C ASP A 420 -2.81 12.73 -10.93
N ILE A 421 -2.08 13.23 -9.92
CA ILE A 421 -2.56 14.31 -9.04
C ILE A 421 -2.77 15.64 -9.78
N GLU A 422 -2.12 15.84 -10.93
CA GLU A 422 -2.18 17.13 -11.63
C GLU A 422 -3.59 17.47 -12.10
N LYS A 423 -4.25 16.56 -12.81
CA LYS A 423 -5.62 16.78 -13.30
C LYS A 423 -6.61 16.84 -12.16
N ILE A 424 -6.59 15.82 -11.31
CA ILE A 424 -7.55 15.67 -10.19
C ILE A 424 -7.38 16.80 -9.17
N GLY A 425 -6.13 17.21 -8.89
CA GLY A 425 -5.84 18.28 -7.94
C GLY A 425 -6.33 19.66 -8.44
N ARG A 426 -6.21 19.95 -9.74
CA ARG A 426 -6.75 21.18 -10.32
C ARG A 426 -8.28 21.19 -10.32
N GLU A 427 -8.92 20.06 -10.59
CA GLU A 427 -10.39 19.90 -10.50
C GLU A 427 -10.90 20.10 -9.07
N ALA A 428 -10.14 19.64 -8.08
CA ALA A 428 -10.47 19.78 -6.65
C ALA A 428 -10.26 21.22 -6.14
N ASP A 429 -9.40 22.00 -6.80
CA ASP A 429 -9.03 23.36 -6.41
C ASP A 429 -8.67 23.45 -4.91
N LEU A 430 -9.18 24.40 -4.17
CA LEU A 430 -8.95 24.55 -2.72
C LEU A 430 -9.44 23.34 -1.90
N GLY A 431 -10.35 22.53 -2.43
CA GLY A 431 -10.74 21.25 -1.85
C GLY A 431 -9.58 20.25 -1.72
N LEU A 432 -8.48 20.47 -2.45
CA LEU A 432 -7.27 19.65 -2.33
C LEU A 432 -6.65 19.72 -0.93
N ALA A 433 -6.81 20.85 -0.20
CA ALA A 433 -6.39 20.96 1.21
C ALA A 433 -7.11 19.96 2.12
N LEU A 434 -8.28 19.50 1.73
CA LEU A 434 -9.12 18.55 2.46
C LEU A 434 -9.11 17.15 1.85
N GLY A 435 -8.18 16.89 0.92
CA GLY A 435 -8.01 15.60 0.28
C GLY A 435 -8.99 15.34 -0.86
N GLY A 436 -9.36 16.37 -1.63
CA GLY A 436 -10.18 16.24 -2.83
C GLY A 436 -9.53 15.48 -4.00
N GLY A 437 -8.23 15.17 -3.90
CA GLY A 437 -7.50 14.30 -4.82
C GLY A 437 -7.58 12.83 -4.39
N GLU A 438 -7.20 11.92 -5.28
CA GLU A 438 -7.16 10.49 -4.99
C GLU A 438 -5.72 9.97 -4.90
N VAL A 439 -5.45 9.10 -3.93
CA VAL A 439 -4.15 8.48 -3.72
C VAL A 439 -4.30 7.05 -3.21
N SER A 440 -3.39 6.16 -3.58
CA SER A 440 -3.32 4.81 -3.04
C SER A 440 -2.55 4.78 -1.72
N LEU A 441 -2.82 3.80 -0.85
CA LEU A 441 -1.99 3.61 0.36
C LEU A 441 -0.52 3.36 0.01
N LYS A 442 -0.27 2.69 -1.13
CA LYS A 442 1.06 2.40 -1.67
C LYS A 442 1.88 3.68 -1.91
N ASP A 443 1.24 4.73 -2.39
CA ASP A 443 1.91 6.01 -2.67
C ASP A 443 1.89 6.93 -1.45
N PHE A 444 0.85 6.83 -0.63
CA PHE A 444 0.63 7.73 0.49
C PHE A 444 1.49 7.41 1.73
N LEU A 445 1.67 6.12 2.05
CA LEU A 445 2.45 5.75 3.24
C LEU A 445 3.91 6.19 3.17
N PRO A 446 4.64 6.01 2.06
CA PRO A 446 5.99 6.56 1.89
C PRO A 446 6.05 8.08 2.01
N ALA A 447 5.05 8.78 1.48
CA ALA A 447 4.92 10.23 1.57
C ALA A 447 4.70 10.72 3.00
N PHE A 448 3.84 10.05 3.77
CA PHE A 448 3.61 10.38 5.18
C PHE A 448 4.85 10.06 6.04
N SER A 449 5.55 8.99 5.74
CA SER A 449 6.72 8.55 6.52
C SER A 449 7.92 9.51 6.43
N VAL A 450 7.90 10.52 5.55
CA VAL A 450 8.94 11.56 5.47
C VAL A 450 9.10 12.31 6.80
N PHE A 451 8.00 12.48 7.55
CA PHE A 451 8.01 13.13 8.87
C PHE A 451 8.70 12.30 9.96
N ALA A 452 8.83 11.00 9.75
CA ALA A 452 9.59 10.11 10.62
C ALA A 452 11.05 9.91 10.16
N ARG A 453 11.47 10.62 9.10
CA ARG A 453 12.74 10.45 8.37
C ARG A 453 13.38 11.77 7.94
N ASP A 454 13.22 12.81 8.76
CA ASP A 454 13.81 14.14 8.52
C ASP A 454 13.51 14.72 7.12
N GLY A 455 12.29 14.52 6.62
CA GLY A 455 11.85 15.06 5.34
C GLY A 455 12.34 14.31 4.10
N LYS A 456 12.95 13.14 4.25
CA LYS A 456 13.45 12.34 3.13
C LYS A 456 12.39 11.36 2.63
N TYR A 457 12.16 11.32 1.33
CA TYR A 457 11.31 10.33 0.67
C TYR A 457 12.13 9.10 0.26
N ILE A 458 11.60 7.92 0.53
CA ILE A 458 12.09 6.61 0.04
C ILE A 458 10.91 5.85 -0.53
N PRO A 459 10.98 5.34 -1.76
CA PRO A 459 9.93 4.51 -2.33
C PRO A 459 9.84 3.15 -1.63
N LEU A 460 8.70 2.45 -1.79
CA LEU A 460 8.53 1.10 -1.26
C LEU A 460 9.50 0.12 -1.92
N GLU A 461 10.11 -0.73 -1.09
CA GLU A 461 10.92 -1.87 -1.51
C GLU A 461 10.23 -3.18 -1.12
N TYR A 462 10.07 -4.07 -2.10
CA TYR A 462 9.26 -5.29 -1.94
C TYR A 462 10.08 -6.56 -1.76
N LEU A 463 11.36 -6.52 -2.15
CA LEU A 463 12.21 -7.70 -2.19
C LEU A 463 13.27 -7.66 -1.07
N SER A 464 13.67 -8.83 -0.62
CA SER A 464 14.74 -8.97 0.38
C SER A 464 16.09 -8.65 -0.26
N GLU A 465 16.83 -7.70 0.30
CA GLU A 465 18.18 -7.32 -0.15
C GLU A 465 19.16 -8.50 -0.15
N LYS A 466 19.03 -9.41 0.82
CA LYS A 466 19.89 -10.59 0.92
C LYS A 466 19.86 -11.47 -0.33
N TYR A 467 18.69 -11.59 -0.96
CA TYR A 467 18.47 -12.46 -2.12
C TYR A 467 18.36 -11.69 -3.43
N HIS A 468 18.00 -10.43 -3.36
CA HIS A 468 17.86 -9.53 -4.50
C HIS A 468 18.68 -8.25 -4.27
N PRO A 469 20.02 -8.37 -4.25
CA PRO A 469 20.88 -7.21 -4.00
C PRO A 469 20.72 -6.20 -5.14
N LYS A 470 19.99 -5.16 -4.90
CA LYS A 470 19.89 -3.97 -5.75
C LYS A 470 20.58 -2.82 -5.04
N LYS A 471 21.00 -1.83 -5.80
CA LYS A 471 21.41 -0.57 -5.20
C LYS A 471 20.22 -0.01 -4.42
N ALA A 472 20.39 0.19 -3.12
CA ALA A 472 19.34 0.77 -2.27
C ALA A 472 18.84 2.08 -2.89
N ALA A 473 17.54 2.34 -2.81
CA ALA A 473 16.98 3.61 -3.24
C ALA A 473 17.66 4.73 -2.44
N VAL A 474 18.15 5.75 -3.17
CA VAL A 474 18.75 6.91 -2.51
C VAL A 474 17.61 7.77 -1.96
N PRO A 475 17.61 8.08 -0.64
CA PRO A 475 16.62 8.97 -0.07
C PRO A 475 16.68 10.36 -0.71
N VAL A 476 15.54 10.93 -1.08
CA VAL A 476 15.42 12.26 -1.68
C VAL A 476 14.85 13.22 -0.65
N GLN A 477 15.55 14.35 -0.38
CA GLN A 477 15.03 15.39 0.48
C GLN A 477 13.85 16.11 -0.21
N VAL A 478 12.66 16.04 0.37
CA VAL A 478 11.43 16.64 -0.17
C VAL A 478 10.87 17.77 0.71
N TYR A 479 11.15 17.72 2.01
CA TYR A 479 10.91 18.80 2.97
C TYR A 479 12.18 19.11 3.74
N SER A 480 12.29 20.31 4.31
CA SER A 480 13.38 20.62 5.21
C SER A 480 13.35 19.71 6.45
N VAL A 481 14.54 19.50 7.04
CA VAL A 481 14.67 18.71 8.27
C VAL A 481 13.83 19.34 9.39
N ASP A 482 13.91 20.65 9.56
CA ASP A 482 13.24 21.35 10.65
C ASP A 482 11.71 21.32 10.48
N SER A 483 11.17 21.61 9.27
CA SER A 483 9.74 21.53 9.03
C SER A 483 9.19 20.12 9.26
N SER A 484 9.92 19.10 8.85
CA SER A 484 9.54 17.71 9.08
C SER A 484 9.48 17.35 10.56
N ARG A 485 10.47 17.79 11.34
CA ARG A 485 10.53 17.57 12.80
C ARG A 485 9.45 18.35 13.54
N ILE A 486 9.14 19.59 13.11
CA ILE A 486 8.03 20.39 13.66
C ILE A 486 6.69 19.68 13.39
N ILE A 487 6.46 19.21 12.16
CA ILE A 487 5.23 18.46 11.83
C ILE A 487 5.13 17.16 12.64
N ALA A 488 6.23 16.42 12.79
CA ALA A 488 6.24 15.22 13.62
C ALA A 488 5.88 15.56 15.08
N ASN A 489 6.45 16.63 15.63
CA ASN A 489 6.13 17.09 16.97
C ASN A 489 4.65 17.50 17.10
N PHE A 490 4.07 18.23 16.14
CA PHE A 490 2.65 18.60 16.15
C PHE A 490 1.74 17.38 16.08
N LEU A 491 2.10 16.37 15.30
CA LEU A 491 1.32 15.14 15.16
C LEU A 491 1.51 14.15 16.32
N SER A 492 2.54 14.32 17.13
CA SER A 492 2.75 13.50 18.34
C SER A 492 1.98 14.04 19.55
N GLU A 493 1.56 15.30 19.52
CA GLU A 493 0.94 15.95 20.67
C GLU A 493 -0.47 15.43 20.96
N LYS A 494 -0.71 15.11 22.24
CA LYS A 494 -1.98 14.57 22.71
C LYS A 494 -3.04 15.65 22.92
N ASN A 495 -2.66 16.76 23.56
CA ASN A 495 -3.60 17.83 23.95
C ASN A 495 -4.10 18.64 22.76
N GLY A 496 -3.25 18.89 21.76
CA GLY A 496 -3.62 19.64 20.56
C GLY A 496 -4.73 18.99 19.71
N ARG A 497 -5.04 17.71 19.95
CA ARG A 497 -6.10 16.98 19.25
C ARG A 497 -7.50 17.18 19.83
N SER A 498 -7.61 17.77 21.01
CA SER A 498 -8.86 17.80 21.79
C SER A 498 -10.04 18.48 21.10
N LEU A 499 -9.80 19.55 20.33
CA LEU A 499 -10.85 20.28 19.61
C LEU A 499 -11.47 19.45 18.48
N GLY A 500 -10.68 18.64 17.78
CA GLY A 500 -11.15 17.81 16.66
C GLY A 500 -11.64 16.43 17.08
N PHE A 501 -11.03 15.84 18.08
CA PHE A 501 -11.23 14.41 18.41
C PHE A 501 -11.64 14.16 19.86
N GLY A 502 -11.63 15.19 20.74
CA GLY A 502 -11.81 14.98 22.19
C GLY A 502 -10.64 14.17 22.79
N HIS A 503 -10.87 13.53 23.92
CA HIS A 503 -9.89 12.65 24.56
C HIS A 503 -10.01 11.22 24.00
N TYR A 504 -9.26 10.93 22.93
CA TYR A 504 -9.29 9.64 22.27
C TYR A 504 -8.04 8.82 22.63
N GLN A 505 -8.21 7.75 23.40
CA GLN A 505 -7.12 6.85 23.82
C GLN A 505 -6.46 6.11 22.64
N THR A 506 -7.11 6.02 21.49
CA THR A 506 -6.60 5.34 20.29
C THR A 506 -5.25 5.87 19.80
N PHE A 507 -4.96 7.15 20.09
CA PHE A 507 -3.68 7.78 19.69
C PHE A 507 -2.61 7.74 20.80
N GLU A 508 -2.89 7.10 21.92
CA GLU A 508 -1.94 6.99 23.03
C GLU A 508 -1.10 5.74 22.89
N THR A 509 0.19 5.92 22.72
CA THR A 509 1.20 4.86 22.63
C THR A 509 2.22 5.00 23.75
N GLN A 510 2.91 3.91 24.09
CA GLN A 510 4.00 3.91 25.07
C GLN A 510 5.35 4.27 24.45
N TYR A 511 5.39 4.50 23.15
CA TYR A 511 6.55 4.87 22.33
C TYR A 511 6.23 6.13 21.53
N PRO A 512 7.24 6.87 21.04
CA PRO A 512 7.03 8.03 20.20
C PRO A 512 6.30 7.66 18.91
N SER A 513 5.20 8.33 18.63
CA SER A 513 4.40 8.07 17.44
C SER A 513 3.70 9.31 16.92
N ILE A 514 3.48 9.34 15.64
CA ILE A 514 2.67 10.35 14.95
C ILE A 514 1.48 9.67 14.30
N PHE A 515 0.32 10.34 14.34
CA PHE A 515 -0.90 9.85 13.71
C PHE A 515 -1.60 10.96 12.94
N LYS A 516 -2.16 10.60 11.77
CA LYS A 516 -3.09 11.45 11.04
C LYS A 516 -4.21 10.62 10.45
N THR A 517 -5.43 11.09 10.65
CA THR A 517 -6.65 10.45 10.13
C THR A 517 -7.28 11.28 9.04
N GLY A 518 -7.99 10.59 8.15
CA GLY A 518 -8.79 11.15 7.08
C GLY A 518 -10.18 10.55 7.05
N THR A 519 -11.14 11.38 6.66
CA THR A 519 -12.49 10.96 6.29
C THR A 519 -12.80 11.72 5.01
N SER A 520 -13.12 10.99 3.94
CA SER A 520 -13.43 11.63 2.66
C SER A 520 -14.73 12.41 2.71
N ASN A 521 -14.89 13.32 1.78
CA ASN A 521 -16.19 13.92 1.53
C ASN A 521 -17.23 12.82 1.26
N GLN A 522 -18.46 12.96 1.73
CA GLN A 522 -19.52 11.94 1.65
C GLN A 522 -19.27 10.64 2.47
N PHE A 523 -18.26 10.58 3.31
CA PHE A 523 -17.99 9.42 4.18
C PHE A 523 -17.82 8.06 3.46
N GLN A 524 -17.28 8.05 2.24
CA GLN A 524 -17.04 6.81 1.49
C GLN A 524 -15.75 6.12 1.92
N ASN A 525 -14.77 6.90 2.38
CA ASN A 525 -13.43 6.43 2.72
C ASN A 525 -13.02 6.95 4.08
N ILE A 526 -12.58 6.06 4.95
CA ILE A 526 -11.99 6.40 6.24
C ILE A 526 -10.58 5.82 6.30
N THR A 527 -9.62 6.68 6.66
CA THR A 527 -8.19 6.36 6.59
C THR A 527 -7.47 6.76 7.87
N ALA A 528 -6.46 6.01 8.24
CA ALA A 528 -5.52 6.37 9.29
C ALA A 528 -4.09 6.05 8.87
N LEU A 529 -3.19 6.96 9.15
CA LEU A 529 -1.75 6.83 9.00
C LEU A 529 -1.11 6.96 10.37
N GLY A 530 -0.22 6.06 10.71
CA GLY A 530 0.58 6.12 11.92
C GLY A 530 2.04 5.84 11.58
N ALA A 531 2.97 6.51 12.28
CA ALA A 531 4.38 6.19 12.15
C ALA A 531 5.11 6.37 13.49
N THR A 532 6.17 5.60 13.64
CA THR A 532 7.24 5.75 14.63
C THR A 532 8.53 6.07 13.87
N PRO A 533 9.63 6.38 14.53
CA PRO A 533 10.92 6.52 13.84
C PRO A 533 11.39 5.27 13.09
N ARG A 534 10.77 4.09 13.35
CA ARG A 534 11.12 2.80 12.73
C ARG A 534 10.11 2.29 11.74
N TYR A 535 8.83 2.40 12.05
CA TYR A 535 7.75 1.75 11.31
C TYR A 535 6.67 2.74 10.92
N ALA A 536 6.02 2.48 9.79
CA ALA A 536 4.85 3.22 9.39
C ALA A 536 3.74 2.26 8.94
N VAL A 537 2.50 2.63 9.25
CA VAL A 537 1.31 1.84 8.94
C VAL A 537 0.23 2.75 8.36
N ALA A 538 -0.35 2.33 7.26
CA ALA A 538 -1.54 2.94 6.66
C ALA A 538 -2.70 1.95 6.68
N VAL A 539 -3.89 2.42 7.03
CA VAL A 539 -5.13 1.66 7.03
C VAL A 539 -6.21 2.44 6.30
N TRP A 540 -6.85 1.80 5.36
CA TRP A 540 -8.07 2.27 4.71
C TRP A 540 -9.21 1.33 5.02
N MET A 541 -10.41 1.87 5.26
CA MET A 541 -11.66 1.13 5.37
C MET A 541 -12.76 1.84 4.58
N GLY A 542 -13.64 1.06 3.98
CA GLY A 542 -14.73 1.56 3.15
C GLY A 542 -15.36 0.44 2.34
N ASN A 543 -15.85 0.77 1.16
CA ASN A 543 -16.48 -0.17 0.25
C ASN A 543 -15.93 0.03 -1.16
N PHE A 544 -15.48 -1.02 -1.82
CA PHE A 544 -15.06 -0.92 -3.23
C PHE A 544 -16.24 -0.57 -4.17
N SER A 545 -17.46 -0.74 -3.70
CA SER A 545 -18.67 -0.27 -4.38
C SER A 545 -18.85 1.26 -4.31
N GLY A 546 -18.13 1.97 -3.43
CA GLY A 546 -18.33 3.39 -3.15
C GLY A 546 -19.49 3.70 -2.20
N GLU A 547 -20.06 2.69 -1.55
CA GLU A 547 -21.13 2.90 -0.56
C GLU A 547 -20.62 3.69 0.66
N THR A 548 -21.47 4.56 1.19
CA THR A 548 -21.17 5.45 2.32
C THR A 548 -21.03 4.67 3.62
N VAL A 549 -19.99 4.97 4.39
CA VAL A 549 -19.75 4.47 5.75
C VAL A 549 -20.65 5.20 6.74
N VAL A 550 -21.21 4.49 7.70
CA VAL A 550 -22.14 5.04 8.71
C VAL A 550 -21.51 5.03 10.09
N GLY A 551 -21.52 6.19 10.75
CA GLY A 551 -21.17 6.33 12.18
C GLY A 551 -19.70 6.06 12.52
N LYS A 552 -18.80 5.95 11.54
CA LYS A 552 -17.36 5.74 11.74
C LYS A 552 -16.55 6.80 11.00
N THR A 553 -15.38 7.09 11.54
CA THR A 553 -14.41 8.03 10.98
C THR A 553 -13.01 7.41 11.00
N GLY A 554 -12.05 8.05 10.39
CA GLY A 554 -10.65 7.60 10.42
C GLY A 554 -10.07 7.45 11.82
N SER A 555 -10.53 8.25 12.78
CA SER A 555 -10.09 8.16 14.18
C SER A 555 -10.65 6.98 14.96
N SER A 556 -11.66 6.30 14.45
CA SER A 556 -12.28 5.14 15.10
C SER A 556 -11.56 3.83 14.74
N LEU A 557 -12.12 3.03 13.84
CA LEU A 557 -11.59 1.70 13.50
C LEU A 557 -10.24 1.72 12.81
N PRO A 558 -9.99 2.53 11.72
CA PRO A 558 -8.70 2.52 11.04
C PRO A 558 -7.54 2.90 11.97
N ALA A 559 -7.71 3.92 12.82
CA ALA A 559 -6.67 4.33 13.76
C ALA A 559 -6.36 3.24 14.80
N SER A 560 -7.39 2.51 15.27
CA SER A 560 -7.21 1.39 16.18
C SER A 560 -6.40 0.25 15.54
N VAL A 561 -6.66 -0.07 14.26
CA VAL A 561 -5.89 -1.08 13.51
C VAL A 561 -4.46 -0.61 13.31
N ALA A 562 -4.24 0.64 12.86
CA ALA A 562 -2.91 1.21 12.68
C ALA A 562 -2.09 1.16 13.98
N LYS A 563 -2.70 1.54 15.11
CA LYS A 563 -2.06 1.47 16.43
C LYS A 563 -1.67 0.03 16.80
N LYS A 564 -2.59 -0.94 16.68
CA LYS A 564 -2.33 -2.34 17.03
C LYS A 564 -1.16 -2.92 16.22
N VAL A 565 -1.12 -2.63 14.92
CA VAL A 565 -0.02 -3.09 14.06
C VAL A 565 1.30 -2.41 14.43
N LEU A 566 1.29 -1.11 14.78
CA LEU A 566 2.48 -0.43 15.30
C LEU A 566 2.92 -0.98 16.67
N ASP A 567 1.97 -1.21 17.59
CA ASP A 567 2.26 -1.82 18.91
C ASP A 567 2.96 -3.19 18.73
N TYR A 568 2.47 -3.99 17.78
CA TYR A 568 3.08 -5.28 17.46
C TYR A 568 4.49 -5.11 16.88
N LEU A 569 4.68 -4.22 15.89
CA LEU A 569 5.97 -3.98 15.26
C LEU A 569 7.02 -3.47 16.24
N GLU A 570 6.68 -2.52 17.13
CA GLU A 570 7.60 -1.99 18.14
C GLU A 570 7.98 -3.02 19.22
N SER A 571 7.07 -3.97 19.52
CA SER A 571 7.35 -5.06 20.45
C SER A 571 8.08 -6.23 19.81
N TYR A 572 8.03 -6.39 18.50
CA TYR A 572 8.46 -7.60 17.79
C TYR A 572 9.99 -7.78 17.74
N ASP A 573 10.74 -6.71 17.64
CA ASP A 573 12.20 -6.74 17.48
C ASP A 573 12.97 -6.50 18.78
N GLU A 574 12.30 -6.35 19.94
CA GLU A 574 12.91 -6.12 21.28
C GLU A 574 13.96 -4.98 21.30
N LYS A 575 13.83 -3.99 20.41
CA LYS A 575 14.76 -2.85 20.34
C LYS A 575 14.23 -1.68 21.15
N GLU A 576 15.13 -0.90 21.75
CA GLU A 576 14.75 0.35 22.41
C GLU A 576 14.01 1.26 21.44
N SER A 577 12.92 1.91 21.91
CA SER A 577 12.18 2.86 21.07
C SER A 577 13.02 4.09 20.75
N LEU A 578 13.08 4.45 19.46
CA LEU A 578 13.74 5.67 19.02
C LEU A 578 12.85 6.88 19.30
N GLN A 579 13.48 8.05 19.51
CA GLN A 579 12.79 9.33 19.66
C GLN A 579 12.75 10.06 18.31
N PHE A 580 11.74 10.93 18.14
CA PHE A 580 11.80 11.95 17.09
C PHE A 580 12.78 13.04 17.52
N GLU A 581 13.59 13.49 16.58
CA GLU A 581 14.56 14.54 16.82
C GLU A 581 13.88 15.92 16.87
N GLU A 582 14.44 16.83 17.66
CA GLU A 582 14.02 18.23 17.74
C GLU A 582 14.54 19.04 16.53
N PRO A 583 13.83 20.09 16.06
CA PRO A 583 14.30 20.94 14.97
C PRO A 583 15.57 21.70 15.36
N GLY A 584 16.63 21.58 14.55
CA GLY A 584 17.97 22.06 14.88
C GLY A 584 18.13 23.58 14.89
N ASN A 585 17.39 24.27 14.01
CA ASN A 585 17.46 25.73 13.88
C ASN A 585 16.38 26.48 14.67
N TYR A 586 15.67 25.78 15.53
CA TYR A 586 14.62 26.34 16.38
C TYR A 586 14.92 26.10 17.85
N GLU A 587 14.33 26.92 18.70
CA GLU A 587 14.30 26.75 20.15
C GLU A 587 12.87 26.89 20.66
N LYS A 588 12.56 26.26 21.78
CA LYS A 588 11.27 26.40 22.46
C LYS A 588 11.30 27.59 23.39
N ILE A 589 10.47 28.58 23.09
CA ILE A 589 10.29 29.74 23.94
C ILE A 589 8.83 29.86 24.40
N GLU A 590 8.64 30.51 25.51
CA GLU A 590 7.32 30.79 26.05
C GLU A 590 6.64 31.89 25.23
N VAL A 591 5.44 31.61 24.70
CA VAL A 591 4.62 32.55 23.94
C VAL A 591 3.21 32.65 24.48
N CYS A 592 2.55 33.77 24.24
CA CYS A 592 1.13 33.94 24.59
C CYS A 592 0.30 32.92 23.75
N GLN A 593 -0.52 32.15 24.42
CA GLN A 593 -1.35 31.10 23.80
C GLN A 593 -2.29 31.65 22.72
N LEU A 594 -2.78 32.91 22.87
CA LEU A 594 -3.77 33.50 21.97
C LEU A 594 -3.16 34.29 20.81
N SER A 595 -1.98 34.93 21.01
CA SER A 595 -1.36 35.75 19.95
C SER A 595 -0.14 35.10 19.30
N GLY A 596 0.47 34.08 19.91
CA GLY A 596 1.74 33.49 19.47
C GLY A 596 2.96 34.40 19.71
N GLU A 597 2.82 35.56 20.30
CA GLU A 597 3.87 36.55 20.55
C GLU A 597 4.47 36.38 21.98
N ILE A 598 5.59 37.08 22.27
CA ILE A 598 6.18 37.11 23.60
C ILE A 598 5.15 37.59 24.64
N PRO A 599 4.91 36.86 25.72
CA PRO A 599 3.90 37.25 26.70
C PRO A 599 4.21 38.59 27.35
N ASN A 600 3.19 39.41 27.55
CA ASN A 600 3.27 40.56 28.43
C ASN A 600 2.72 40.19 29.81
N LYS A 601 2.77 41.12 30.79
CA LYS A 601 2.31 40.92 32.18
C LYS A 601 0.81 40.61 32.28
N ASP A 602 0.03 40.95 31.25
CA ASP A 602 -1.43 40.81 31.22
C ASP A 602 -1.88 39.52 30.52
N CYS A 603 -0.94 38.72 29.97
CA CYS A 603 -1.28 37.45 29.33
C CYS A 603 -1.82 36.43 30.33
N ILE A 604 -2.99 35.89 30.05
CA ILE A 604 -3.73 34.95 30.93
C ILE A 604 -3.14 33.54 30.85
N SER A 605 -2.64 33.15 29.68
CA SER A 605 -2.12 31.79 29.42
C SER A 605 -0.96 31.83 28.45
N THR A 606 0.03 31.00 28.72
CA THR A 606 1.23 30.86 27.91
C THR A 606 1.47 29.39 27.54
N VAL A 607 2.18 29.17 26.45
CA VAL A 607 2.61 27.85 25.95
C VAL A 607 4.03 27.93 25.44
N TYR A 608 4.72 26.78 25.37
CA TYR A 608 6.03 26.71 24.72
C TYR A 608 5.85 26.34 23.24
N GLU A 609 6.45 27.16 22.36
CA GLU A 609 6.42 26.88 20.93
C GLU A 609 7.79 27.08 20.28
N TYR A 610 8.00 26.47 19.11
CA TYR A 610 9.21 26.60 18.34
C TYR A 610 9.33 27.96 17.67
N VAL A 611 10.45 28.63 17.90
CA VAL A 611 10.83 29.88 17.27
C VAL A 611 12.19 29.71 16.63
N LYS A 612 12.36 30.24 15.45
CA LYS A 612 13.66 30.18 14.75
C LYS A 612 14.69 30.99 15.56
N LYS A 613 15.88 30.43 15.75
CA LYS A 613 16.91 31.01 16.65
C LYS A 613 17.29 32.46 16.36
N ASP A 614 17.18 32.88 15.10
CA ASP A 614 17.48 34.25 14.69
C ASP A 614 16.24 35.15 14.59
N GLU A 615 15.06 34.67 15.00
CA GLU A 615 13.82 35.38 14.92
C GLU A 615 13.52 36.13 16.20
N VAL A 616 13.13 37.40 16.05
CA VAL A 616 12.70 38.25 17.16
C VAL A 616 11.18 38.39 17.10
N LEU A 617 10.48 37.82 18.07
CA LEU A 617 9.04 37.97 18.20
C LEU A 617 8.71 39.31 18.88
N SER A 618 7.57 39.89 18.47
CA SER A 618 6.98 41.05 19.12
C SER A 618 6.39 40.69 20.47
N GLN A 619 6.18 41.69 21.34
CA GLN A 619 5.48 41.50 22.58
C GLN A 619 3.96 41.44 22.30
N CYS A 620 3.23 40.62 23.03
CA CYS A 620 1.79 40.44 22.91
C CYS A 620 1.04 41.77 23.01
N THR A 621 0.26 42.08 21.98
CA THR A 621 -0.60 43.28 21.90
C THR A 621 -2.06 43.00 22.18
N TRP A 622 -2.45 41.71 22.26
CA TRP A 622 -3.84 41.29 22.41
C TRP A 622 -4.36 41.42 23.87
N HIS A 623 -3.49 41.30 24.87
CA HIS A 623 -3.86 41.40 26.27
C HIS A 623 -3.46 42.76 26.84
N LYS A 624 -4.40 43.51 27.40
CA LYS A 624 -4.15 44.79 28.03
C LYS A 624 -5.03 44.94 29.27
N GLU A 625 -4.45 45.43 30.35
CA GLU A 625 -5.20 45.82 31.52
C GLU A 625 -6.04 47.10 31.24
N ASN A 626 -7.32 47.05 31.60
CA ASN A 626 -8.21 48.20 31.54
C ASN A 626 -9.08 48.21 32.82
N ASN A 627 -8.91 49.24 33.62
CA ASN A 627 -9.64 49.42 34.91
C ASN A 627 -9.57 48.21 35.86
N GLY A 628 -8.37 47.64 36.04
CA GLY A 628 -8.14 46.49 36.92
C GLY A 628 -8.60 45.14 36.36
N LYS A 629 -9.04 45.06 35.11
CA LYS A 629 -9.43 43.82 34.41
C LYS A 629 -8.58 43.64 33.17
N VAL A 630 -8.20 42.39 32.90
CA VAL A 630 -7.54 42.06 31.63
C VAL A 630 -8.60 42.00 30.52
N VAL A 631 -8.40 42.77 29.45
CA VAL A 631 -9.23 42.80 28.27
C VAL A 631 -8.44 42.21 27.09
N ILE A 632 -9.09 41.33 26.34
CA ILE A 632 -8.53 40.72 25.11
C ILE A 632 -8.94 41.58 23.90
N TYR A 633 -7.97 42.04 23.12
CA TYR A 633 -8.18 42.80 21.90
C TYR A 633 -7.94 41.92 20.70
N TYR A 634 -8.99 41.28 20.18
CA TYR A 634 -8.89 40.50 18.98
C TYR A 634 -8.71 41.35 17.69
N PRO A 635 -7.90 40.91 16.73
CA PRO A 635 -7.92 41.44 15.37
C PRO A 635 -9.32 41.42 14.75
N GLN A 636 -9.54 42.30 13.77
CA GLN A 636 -10.84 42.50 13.14
C GLN A 636 -11.40 41.27 12.45
N GLU A 637 -10.57 40.40 11.93
CA GLU A 637 -10.94 39.14 11.29
C GLU A 637 -11.75 38.20 12.18
N TYR A 638 -11.64 38.35 13.52
CA TYR A 638 -12.40 37.59 14.50
C TYR A 638 -13.75 38.23 14.89
N GLN A 639 -14.11 39.40 14.33
CA GLN A 639 -15.32 40.15 14.71
C GLN A 639 -16.59 39.31 14.56
N TYR A 640 -16.77 38.64 13.41
CA TYR A 640 -17.97 37.85 13.15
C TYR A 640 -18.05 36.65 14.09
N TRP A 641 -16.96 35.90 14.25
CA TRP A 641 -16.88 34.77 15.15
C TRP A 641 -17.18 35.22 16.61
N TYR A 642 -16.59 36.33 17.05
CA TYR A 642 -16.83 36.86 18.39
C TYR A 642 -18.30 37.26 18.58
N SER A 643 -18.94 37.91 17.60
CA SER A 643 -20.35 38.29 17.69
C SER A 643 -21.28 37.09 17.88
N MET A 644 -20.97 35.94 17.27
CA MET A 644 -21.73 34.69 17.47
C MET A 644 -21.47 34.01 18.80
N ASN A 645 -20.37 34.33 19.45
CA ASN A 645 -19.92 33.71 20.72
C ASN A 645 -19.91 34.66 21.93
N GLN A 646 -20.50 35.84 21.81
CA GLN A 646 -20.51 36.85 22.87
C GLN A 646 -21.02 36.34 24.22
N SER A 647 -21.98 35.42 24.22
CA SER A 647 -22.53 34.82 25.43
C SER A 647 -21.51 34.00 26.26
N LEU A 648 -20.38 33.65 25.67
CA LEU A 648 -19.29 32.92 26.34
C LEU A 648 -18.32 33.86 27.09
N TYR A 649 -18.44 35.18 26.86
CA TYR A 649 -17.53 36.18 27.38
C TYR A 649 -18.31 37.20 28.22
N SER A 650 -17.69 37.77 29.25
CA SER A 650 -18.24 38.96 29.89
C SER A 650 -18.14 40.17 28.93
N SER A 651 -19.13 41.03 28.89
CA SER A 651 -19.19 42.18 27.98
C SER A 651 -17.99 43.13 28.07
N GLU A 652 -17.22 43.06 29.16
CA GLU A 652 -16.05 43.89 29.42
C GLU A 652 -14.72 43.20 29.16
N SER A 653 -14.71 41.87 28.83
CA SER A 653 -13.48 41.08 28.76
C SER A 653 -12.90 40.96 27.35
N VAL A 654 -13.64 41.35 26.31
CA VAL A 654 -13.19 41.24 24.92
C VAL A 654 -13.56 42.49 24.13
N ARG A 655 -12.65 42.98 23.31
CA ARG A 655 -12.86 44.05 22.35
C ARG A 655 -12.28 43.64 20.99
N ILE A 656 -12.81 44.20 19.91
CA ILE A 656 -12.24 44.06 18.57
C ILE A 656 -11.36 45.28 18.29
N ASN A 657 -10.14 45.00 17.81
CA ASN A 657 -9.24 46.06 17.39
C ASN A 657 -9.51 46.33 15.90
N TYR A 658 -10.18 47.43 15.65
CA TYR A 658 -10.48 47.86 14.29
C TYR A 658 -9.29 48.68 13.74
N SER A 659 -8.57 48.13 12.83
CA SER A 659 -7.55 48.84 12.05
C SER A 659 -8.25 49.79 11.03
N GLU A 660 -7.51 50.73 10.46
CA GLU A 660 -8.00 51.64 9.39
C GLU A 660 -8.28 50.90 8.06
N THR A 661 -9.10 49.85 8.13
CA THR A 661 -9.48 49.06 6.95
C THR A 661 -10.58 49.78 6.17
N PRO A 662 -10.52 49.82 4.85
CA PRO A 662 -11.60 50.38 4.05
C PRO A 662 -12.92 49.67 4.35
N LEU A 663 -14.01 50.43 4.34
CA LEU A 663 -15.38 49.89 4.49
C LEU A 663 -15.63 48.86 3.37
N LYS A 664 -16.03 47.65 3.72
CA LYS A 664 -16.31 46.60 2.73
C LYS A 664 -17.46 45.70 3.20
N ILE A 665 -18.44 45.50 2.29
CA ILE A 665 -19.45 44.46 2.44
C ILE A 665 -18.76 43.13 2.10
N VAL A 666 -18.70 42.22 3.07
CA VAL A 666 -18.10 40.87 2.89
C VAL A 666 -19.16 39.84 2.52
N TYR A 667 -20.41 40.10 2.91
CA TYR A 667 -21.54 39.27 2.54
C TYR A 667 -22.84 40.12 2.44
N PRO A 668 -23.69 39.96 1.38
CA PRO A 668 -23.43 39.17 0.18
C PRO A 668 -22.26 39.71 -0.62
N ARG A 669 -21.61 38.86 -1.42
CA ARG A 669 -20.62 39.31 -2.41
C ARG A 669 -21.31 39.91 -3.64
N ASN A 670 -20.57 40.72 -4.34
CA ASN A 670 -21.04 41.24 -5.63
C ASN A 670 -21.39 40.08 -6.58
N ASP A 671 -22.54 40.22 -7.25
CA ASP A 671 -23.09 39.22 -8.19
C ASP A 671 -23.47 37.85 -7.57
N SER A 672 -23.64 37.80 -6.26
CA SER A 672 -24.16 36.58 -5.57
C SER A 672 -25.58 36.24 -6.03
N LEU A 673 -25.85 34.93 -6.18
CA LEU A 673 -27.17 34.38 -6.53
C LEU A 673 -27.73 33.57 -5.39
N PHE A 674 -28.92 33.94 -4.91
CA PHE A 674 -29.66 33.23 -3.85
C PHE A 674 -30.93 32.59 -4.41
N TYR A 675 -31.37 31.51 -3.79
CA TYR A 675 -32.63 30.83 -4.13
C TYR A 675 -33.57 30.84 -2.94
N ILE A 676 -34.83 31.19 -3.18
CA ILE A 676 -35.88 31.11 -2.14
C ILE A 676 -36.58 29.76 -2.21
N GLU A 677 -36.68 29.11 -1.08
CA GLU A 677 -37.55 27.93 -0.92
C GLU A 677 -38.99 28.44 -0.71
N GLU A 678 -39.85 28.24 -1.70
CA GLU A 678 -41.22 28.80 -1.72
C GLU A 678 -42.08 28.41 -0.52
N SER A 679 -41.83 27.25 0.08
CA SER A 679 -42.50 26.77 1.28
C SER A 679 -42.16 27.59 2.56
N LYS A 680 -41.11 28.39 2.53
CA LYS A 680 -40.54 29.10 3.69
C LYS A 680 -40.29 30.60 3.45
N ILE A 681 -40.90 31.20 2.46
CA ILE A 681 -40.66 32.61 2.03
C ILE A 681 -40.58 33.59 3.20
N LYS A 682 -41.47 33.51 4.17
CA LYS A 682 -41.54 34.45 5.32
C LYS A 682 -40.46 34.26 6.41
N ARG A 683 -39.59 33.26 6.29
CA ARG A 683 -38.58 32.91 7.31
C ARG A 683 -37.15 32.96 6.81
N GLN A 684 -36.94 33.16 5.52
CA GLN A 684 -35.59 33.18 4.94
C GLN A 684 -35.04 34.61 5.01
N GLN A 685 -33.83 34.73 5.58
CA GLN A 685 -33.16 36.00 5.74
C GLN A 685 -31.75 35.90 5.15
N LEU A 686 -31.29 37.01 4.62
CA LEU A 686 -29.91 37.24 4.19
C LEU A 686 -29.22 38.13 5.22
N ASN A 687 -28.08 37.73 5.72
CA ASN A 687 -27.26 38.57 6.57
C ASN A 687 -26.41 39.49 5.67
N ILE A 688 -26.44 40.78 5.94
CA ILE A 688 -25.46 41.73 5.43
C ILE A 688 -24.34 41.80 6.44
N GLU A 689 -23.13 41.52 6.03
CA GLU A 689 -21.96 41.54 6.91
C GLU A 689 -20.95 42.55 6.34
N VAL A 690 -20.52 43.47 7.19
CA VAL A 690 -19.63 44.55 6.79
C VAL A 690 -18.44 44.62 7.73
N ILE A 691 -17.26 44.86 7.14
CA ILE A 691 -16.01 45.09 7.88
C ILE A 691 -15.43 46.45 7.55
N GLY A 692 -14.47 46.92 8.35
CA GLY A 692 -13.82 48.21 8.19
C GLY A 692 -14.67 49.38 8.63
N GLY A 693 -14.41 50.56 8.09
CA GLY A 693 -15.03 51.81 8.43
C GLY A 693 -14.40 52.49 9.67
N LEU A 694 -14.47 53.82 9.66
CA LEU A 694 -13.78 54.69 10.64
C LEU A 694 -14.65 55.03 11.86
N VAL A 695 -15.96 54.79 11.77
CA VAL A 695 -16.92 55.11 12.87
C VAL A 695 -17.67 53.86 13.31
N ASP A 696 -18.23 53.91 14.50
CA ASP A 696 -18.88 52.74 15.17
C ASP A 696 -20.32 52.49 14.69
N GLU A 697 -20.81 53.29 13.72
CA GLU A 697 -22.14 53.16 13.15
C GLU A 697 -22.07 53.16 11.61
N ILE A 698 -22.86 52.30 10.96
CA ILE A 698 -23.08 52.31 9.51
C ILE A 698 -24.55 52.55 9.20
N GLU A 699 -24.79 53.13 8.01
CA GLU A 699 -26.10 53.18 7.36
C GLU A 699 -26.18 52.16 6.25
N ILE A 700 -27.24 51.38 6.24
CA ILE A 700 -27.49 50.33 5.24
C ILE A 700 -28.65 50.74 4.35
N TYR A 701 -28.46 50.63 3.05
CA TYR A 701 -29.46 50.92 2.04
C TYR A 701 -29.65 49.67 1.14
N ILE A 702 -30.92 49.34 0.88
CA ILE A 702 -31.30 48.28 -0.06
C ILE A 702 -32.08 48.96 -1.19
N ASP A 703 -31.65 48.78 -2.43
CA ASP A 703 -32.25 49.36 -3.63
C ASP A 703 -32.40 50.90 -3.53
N ASP A 704 -31.36 51.53 -2.97
CA ASP A 704 -31.25 52.97 -2.70
C ASP A 704 -32.25 53.50 -1.66
N GLN A 705 -33.01 52.63 -0.97
CA GLN A 705 -33.86 52.98 0.16
C GLN A 705 -33.13 52.73 1.48
N PHE A 706 -33.21 53.71 2.40
CA PHE A 706 -32.67 53.55 3.74
C PHE A 706 -33.35 52.39 4.43
N TYR A 707 -32.53 51.41 4.90
CA TYR A 707 -33.03 50.19 5.55
C TYR A 707 -32.83 50.26 7.07
N ALA A 708 -31.57 50.52 7.51
CA ALA A 708 -31.24 50.52 8.94
C ALA A 708 -29.94 51.29 9.22
N LYS A 709 -29.83 51.74 10.49
CA LYS A 709 -28.55 52.08 11.11
C LYS A 709 -28.10 50.92 11.98
N LYS A 710 -26.80 50.59 11.95
CA LYS A 710 -26.24 49.48 12.69
C LYS A 710 -24.93 49.85 13.35
N GLU A 711 -24.88 49.66 14.68
CA GLU A 711 -23.64 49.71 15.45
C GLU A 711 -22.85 48.41 15.28
N ARG A 712 -21.55 48.45 15.59
CA ARG A 712 -20.69 47.27 15.60
C ARG A 712 -21.21 46.18 16.58
N PRO A 713 -21.14 44.91 16.16
CA PRO A 713 -20.68 44.37 14.88
C PRO A 713 -21.69 44.70 13.76
N PHE A 714 -21.15 45.07 12.58
CA PHE A 714 -21.97 45.46 11.42
C PHE A 714 -22.59 44.23 10.74
N ILE A 715 -23.56 43.61 11.41
CA ILE A 715 -24.31 42.45 10.89
C ILE A 715 -25.78 42.79 10.93
N GLN A 716 -26.45 42.76 9.79
CA GLN A 716 -27.86 43.06 9.64
C GLN A 716 -28.57 41.97 8.83
N SER A 717 -29.57 41.34 9.45
CA SER A 717 -30.44 40.40 8.71
C SER A 717 -31.51 41.18 7.95
N ILE A 718 -31.73 40.83 6.69
CA ILE A 718 -32.79 41.35 5.84
C ILE A 718 -33.62 40.20 5.27
N PRO A 719 -34.91 40.37 4.99
CA PRO A 719 -35.71 39.35 4.30
C PRO A 719 -35.19 39.13 2.89
N LEU A 720 -35.21 37.88 2.41
CA LEU A 720 -34.97 37.57 1.01
C LEU A 720 -36.19 37.85 0.18
N GLU A 721 -36.06 38.77 -0.78
CA GLU A 721 -37.10 39.11 -1.76
C GLU A 721 -36.62 38.75 -3.19
N LYS A 722 -37.51 38.22 -4.04
CA LYS A 722 -37.14 37.87 -5.43
C LYS A 722 -36.81 39.13 -6.25
N GLY A 723 -35.70 39.12 -6.96
CA GLY A 723 -35.27 40.21 -7.79
C GLY A 723 -33.76 40.42 -7.81
N LYS A 724 -33.35 41.49 -8.51
CA LYS A 724 -31.98 42.01 -8.46
C LYS A 724 -31.94 43.14 -7.45
N HIS A 725 -31.01 43.07 -6.54
CA HIS A 725 -30.89 44.00 -5.41
C HIS A 725 -29.53 44.68 -5.39
N LYS A 726 -29.52 45.90 -4.91
CA LYS A 726 -28.33 46.69 -4.62
C LYS A 726 -28.24 46.91 -3.10
N CYS A 727 -27.21 46.42 -2.49
CA CYS A 727 -26.88 46.75 -1.12
C CYS A 727 -25.78 47.80 -1.09
N LYS A 728 -26.03 48.93 -0.43
CA LYS A 728 -25.07 49.99 -0.23
C LYS A 728 -24.92 50.23 1.28
N VAL A 729 -23.69 50.35 1.75
CA VAL A 729 -23.40 50.77 3.14
C VAL A 729 -22.56 52.01 3.19
N ILE A 730 -22.81 52.86 4.14
CA ILE A 730 -22.09 54.11 4.35
C ILE A 730 -21.59 54.16 5.82
N CYS A 731 -20.31 54.51 5.98
CA CYS A 731 -19.65 54.71 7.26
C CYS A 731 -18.86 56.02 7.25
N GLY A 732 -19.44 57.08 7.74
CA GLY A 732 -18.86 58.42 7.62
C GLY A 732 -18.72 58.83 6.15
N ASN A 733 -17.49 59.04 5.69
CA ASN A 733 -17.18 59.41 4.28
C ASN A 733 -16.89 58.22 3.37
N GLN A 734 -16.98 57.00 3.91
CA GLN A 734 -16.71 55.76 3.12
C GLN A 734 -18.03 55.14 2.71
N GLU A 735 -18.09 54.61 1.48
CA GLU A 735 -19.20 53.82 0.99
C GLU A 735 -18.69 52.54 0.29
N ASN A 736 -19.51 51.48 0.36
CA ASN A 736 -19.28 50.24 -0.38
C ASN A 736 -20.61 49.74 -0.93
N ILE A 737 -20.59 49.17 -2.15
CA ILE A 737 -21.80 48.74 -2.85
C ILE A 737 -21.56 47.34 -3.42
N VAL A 738 -22.55 46.45 -3.26
CA VAL A 738 -22.61 45.15 -3.89
C VAL A 738 -23.97 44.93 -4.54
N PHE A 739 -24.00 44.11 -5.58
CA PHE A 739 -25.21 43.68 -6.24
C PHE A 739 -25.41 42.18 -6.01
N TYR A 740 -26.67 41.76 -5.86
CA TYR A 740 -27.01 40.34 -5.75
C TYR A 740 -28.37 40.05 -6.37
N GLU A 741 -28.62 38.80 -6.73
CA GLU A 741 -29.88 38.35 -7.31
C GLU A 741 -30.52 37.26 -6.46
N VAL A 742 -31.84 37.32 -6.30
CA VAL A 742 -32.63 36.34 -5.60
C VAL A 742 -33.65 35.73 -6.55
N ARG A 743 -33.63 34.42 -6.74
CA ARG A 743 -34.52 33.66 -7.66
C ARG A 743 -35.50 32.76 -6.95
#